data_4ef4689c3bcc8035bee024c448b53984
#
_entry.id   4ef4689c3bcc8035bee024c448b53984
#
_cell.length_a   1.000
_cell.length_b   1.000
_cell.length_c   1.000
_cell.angle_alpha   90.00
_cell.angle_beta   90.00
_cell.angle_gamma   90.00
#
_symmetry.space_group_name_H-M   'P 1'
#
loop_
_entity.id
_entity.type
_entity.pdbx_description
1 polymer ?
#
loop_
_entity_poly.entity_id
_entity_poly.type
_entity_poly.pdbx_seq_one_letter_code
_entity_poly.pdbx_strand_id
1 'polypeptide(L)'
;MFGDSNEEQKVFFRSCIAIGASSENSWNTLSGSPDGLMPMFSAFRDDDNLRKKCCNLINSIENANVDSKLTSGTFLKRIIQHRRTRITKLETCLHDCLEWKFDQFDTNSQNIVKEVLNTLANYAGHRENERYRSLVTSQQILLNGQKSITETTTNYGRTFFSHLFNNWLEEIGRQIKEKEARTLPVLSISCEPAFITKDLSGNGCISIVVTNNGDSTAESFVVTASINGKKYSITHNEELSAGDCCGERFISPDFYEIISANVKFDLVAKYQGKELQPREYEATYEVENEDVLSDEIDIPWTISNTPEEHIFKGREKELRTLIDHYLSKDRSLTYILYGLTRTGKSSILDYLRNRIDGQILKEDSSKHILAFKWYLNEFPYKNSTSAQFWTWALETNIYDKLTDELADKVEAAYGEDGLPPAESLSQIDFCKVIDVLNENNVIPLVTIDEFSFVRLMLKEGLIDATFISTLRNLALTGKACFVYSGTYDIKELPKEKEYIAGQMNNTLPMPINQIEEQYANELIDACPKIIFDERAKAYIRALSGCVPYWIQWICLACGKYAVASKHRHLGFNEVNDVVRVLTGEVQPGKGDTWESLDETNFHNNQIDPENIAEHQLISSISYLNRESTQIERGISMDELKRLWDKYSVNEERRLNMTRALVSLKDKKILYSFTDEGREVYRLSVDLFRRWWFVHHRDLDLEFSL
;
A
#
# COMPACT_ATOMS: atom_id res chain seq x y z
N MET A 1 28.81 35.23 19.36
CA MET A 1 28.58 34.73 18.29
C MET A 1 27.58 35.53 18.12
N PHE A 2 27.34 35.68 18.18
CA PHE A 2 26.31 35.38 18.34
C PHE A 2 25.73 36.37 19.27
N GLY A 3 25.50 37.26 19.59
CA GLY A 3 25.04 38.14 20.62
C GLY A 3 25.82 37.94 21.92
N ASP A 4 25.68 38.79 22.85
CA ASP A 4 26.37 38.69 24.15
C ASP A 4 25.72 37.65 25.08
N SER A 5 24.76 36.84 24.58
CA SER A 5 24.05 35.89 25.41
C SER A 5 24.74 34.50 25.40
N ASN A 6 25.08 34.08 26.60
CA ASN A 6 25.67 32.76 26.84
C ASN A 6 24.77 31.59 26.35
N GLU A 7 23.47 31.87 26.16
CA GLU A 7 22.50 30.87 25.67
C GLU A 7 22.58 30.66 24.14
N GLU A 8 22.76 31.73 23.36
CA GLU A 8 22.94 31.58 21.89
C GLU A 8 24.23 30.85 21.56
N GLN A 9 25.29 31.10 22.35
CA GLN A 9 26.52 30.35 22.23
C GLN A 9 26.32 28.88 22.57
N LYS A 10 25.60 28.55 23.64
CA LYS A 10 25.28 27.17 24.02
C LYS A 10 24.46 26.45 22.96
N VAL A 11 23.48 27.13 22.35
CA VAL A 11 22.65 26.55 21.29
C VAL A 11 23.52 26.18 20.07
N PHE A 12 24.39 27.07 19.63
CA PHE A 12 25.29 26.76 18.50
C PHE A 12 26.15 25.53 18.78
N PHE A 13 26.80 25.49 19.94
CA PHE A 13 27.68 24.38 20.26
C PHE A 13 26.93 23.09 20.57
N ARG A 14 25.75 23.18 21.19
CA ARG A 14 24.87 22.01 21.29
C ARG A 14 24.51 21.47 19.93
N SER A 15 24.24 22.35 18.97
CA SER A 15 23.90 21.93 17.62
C SER A 15 25.10 21.35 16.86
N CYS A 16 26.30 21.95 17.00
CA CYS A 16 27.53 21.39 16.43
C CYS A 16 27.94 20.08 17.12
N ILE A 17 27.73 19.99 18.44
CA ILE A 17 28.03 18.80 19.25
C ILE A 17 26.95 17.70 19.01
N ALA A 18 25.71 18.07 18.76
CA ALA A 18 24.65 17.10 18.42
C ALA A 18 24.95 16.33 17.15
N ILE A 19 25.81 16.84 16.27
CA ILE A 19 26.34 16.08 15.11
C ILE A 19 27.32 15.00 15.57
N GLY A 20 28.02 15.19 16.68
CA GLY A 20 29.08 14.27 17.08
C GLY A 20 29.34 14.05 18.57
N ALA A 21 28.75 14.82 19.47
CA ALA A 21 28.98 14.66 20.89
C ALA A 21 27.66 14.67 21.67
N SER A 22 27.47 13.70 22.54
CA SER A 22 26.18 13.38 23.15
C SER A 22 26.00 13.92 24.59
N SER A 23 26.92 14.69 25.14
CA SER A 23 26.84 15.06 26.54
C SER A 23 27.18 16.53 26.84
N GLU A 24 26.53 17.06 27.88
CA GLU A 24 26.80 18.39 28.44
C GLU A 24 28.23 18.56 28.95
N ASN A 25 28.89 17.47 29.34
CA ASN A 25 30.29 17.44 29.70
C ASN A 25 31.22 17.77 28.54
N SER A 26 30.89 17.28 27.32
CA SER A 26 31.65 17.61 26.09
C SER A 26 31.55 19.09 25.75
N TRP A 27 30.38 19.72 26.00
CA TRP A 27 30.21 21.17 25.89
C TRP A 27 31.10 21.93 26.84
N ASN A 28 31.12 21.57 28.13
CA ASN A 28 31.92 22.23 29.13
C ASN A 28 33.44 22.11 28.86
N THR A 29 33.88 20.97 28.33
CA THR A 29 35.28 20.75 27.93
C THR A 29 35.65 21.60 26.71
N LEU A 30 34.76 21.71 25.73
CA LEU A 30 34.96 22.53 24.55
C LEU A 30 34.91 24.03 24.83
N SER A 31 34.01 24.48 25.71
CA SER A 31 33.87 25.88 26.06
C SER A 31 34.97 26.39 27.00
N GLY A 32 35.62 25.52 27.75
CA GLY A 32 36.72 25.83 28.64
C GLY A 32 38.10 25.82 27.99
N SER A 33 38.24 25.49 26.70
CA SER A 33 39.51 25.47 26.00
C SER A 33 39.93 26.88 25.57
N PRO A 34 41.06 27.43 26.04
CA PRO A 34 41.49 28.80 25.72
C PRO A 34 41.86 28.99 24.26
N ASP A 35 42.26 27.93 23.55
CA ASP A 35 42.91 28.05 22.27
C ASP A 35 41.99 27.74 21.05
N GLY A 36 40.81 27.18 21.29
CA GLY A 36 39.98 26.66 20.19
C GLY A 36 38.77 27.53 19.83
N LEU A 37 38.00 27.95 20.84
CA LEU A 37 36.68 28.50 20.59
C LEU A 37 36.62 30.03 20.58
N MET A 38 37.45 30.72 21.39
CA MET A 38 37.42 32.17 21.47
C MET A 38 37.82 32.89 20.16
N PRO A 39 38.81 32.44 19.35
CA PRO A 39 39.05 33.00 18.06
C PRO A 39 37.89 32.80 17.08
N MET A 40 37.17 31.67 17.15
CA MET A 40 35.95 31.45 16.39
C MET A 40 34.86 32.45 16.75
N PHE A 41 34.61 32.65 18.02
CA PHE A 41 33.57 33.59 18.46
C PHE A 41 33.85 35.01 18.00
N SER A 42 35.07 35.50 18.07
CA SER A 42 35.43 36.82 17.56
C SER A 42 35.28 36.96 16.05
N ALA A 43 35.58 35.92 15.29
CA ALA A 43 35.42 35.92 13.85
C ALA A 43 33.95 35.97 13.41
N PHE A 44 33.08 35.32 14.14
CA PHE A 44 31.61 35.28 13.85
C PHE A 44 30.86 36.52 14.35
N ARG A 45 31.39 37.20 15.38
CA ARG A 45 30.74 38.37 15.94
C ARG A 45 30.64 39.52 14.91
N ASP A 46 31.61 39.66 14.06
CA ASP A 46 31.79 40.81 13.17
C ASP A 46 31.22 40.57 11.74
N ASP A 47 30.66 39.39 11.44
CA ASP A 47 30.06 39.07 10.14
C ASP A 47 28.60 38.62 10.27
N ASP A 48 27.66 39.53 9.94
CA ASP A 48 26.22 39.28 9.99
C ASP A 48 25.73 38.19 9.00
N ASN A 49 26.39 38.08 7.86
CA ASN A 49 26.01 37.09 6.85
C ASN A 49 26.40 35.67 7.29
N LEU A 50 27.61 35.56 7.86
CA LEU A 50 28.12 34.30 8.41
C LEU A 50 27.27 33.89 9.63
N ARG A 51 26.87 34.85 10.47
CA ARG A 51 25.97 34.64 11.60
C ARG A 51 24.61 34.07 11.15
N LYS A 52 23.98 34.66 10.12
CA LYS A 52 22.73 34.16 9.54
C LYS A 52 22.87 32.74 8.98
N LYS A 53 23.97 32.43 8.28
CA LYS A 53 24.27 31.11 7.77
C LYS A 53 24.41 30.08 8.90
N CYS A 54 25.09 30.43 9.96
CA CYS A 54 25.25 29.58 11.15
C CYS A 54 23.92 29.37 11.90
N CYS A 55 23.09 30.42 12.05
CA CYS A 55 21.75 30.28 12.64
C CYS A 55 20.86 29.36 11.78
N ASN A 56 20.92 29.47 10.46
CA ASN A 56 20.21 28.57 9.55
C ASN A 56 20.70 27.13 9.68
N LEU A 57 22.00 26.91 9.84
CA LEU A 57 22.59 25.59 10.09
C LEU A 57 22.10 25.02 11.42
N ILE A 58 22.15 25.82 12.49
CA ILE A 58 21.64 25.42 13.83
C ILE A 58 20.19 25.03 13.74
N ASN A 59 19.34 25.86 13.15
CA ASN A 59 17.91 25.58 13.00
C ASN A 59 17.68 24.32 12.15
N SER A 60 18.52 24.06 11.14
CA SER A 60 18.43 22.84 10.33
C SER A 60 18.82 21.59 11.14
N ILE A 61 19.80 21.70 12.03
CA ILE A 61 20.26 20.62 12.90
C ILE A 61 19.24 20.39 14.03
N GLU A 62 18.72 21.44 14.65
CA GLU A 62 17.70 21.34 15.71
C GLU A 62 16.38 20.75 15.17
N ASN A 63 15.94 21.19 13.99
CA ASN A 63 14.75 20.62 13.35
C ASN A 63 14.97 19.14 12.91
N ALA A 64 16.21 18.71 12.74
CA ALA A 64 16.54 17.32 12.50
C ALA A 64 16.61 16.48 13.79
N ASN A 65 16.75 17.10 14.96
CA ASN A 65 17.04 16.48 16.26
C ASN A 65 15.96 16.70 17.33
N VAL A 66 14.71 16.77 16.95
CA VAL A 66 13.59 17.12 17.86
C VAL A 66 13.38 16.14 19.03
N ASP A 67 14.10 15.02 19.12
CA ASP A 67 13.95 14.06 20.23
C ASP A 67 15.22 13.94 21.07
N SER A 68 15.18 14.52 22.26
CA SER A 68 16.26 14.44 23.27
C SER A 68 16.53 13.01 23.84
N LYS A 69 15.84 11.99 23.36
CA LYS A 69 16.01 10.58 23.74
C LYS A 69 16.75 9.75 22.68
N LEU A 70 17.41 10.41 21.75
CA LEU A 70 18.09 9.73 20.65
C LEU A 70 19.38 9.06 21.12
N THR A 71 19.40 7.74 21.06
CA THR A 71 20.65 6.97 21.06
C THR A 71 21.43 7.28 19.79
N SER A 72 22.76 7.17 19.82
CA SER A 72 23.64 7.40 18.66
C SER A 72 23.21 6.63 17.41
N GLY A 73 22.60 5.44 17.54
CA GLY A 73 22.04 4.67 16.43
C GLY A 73 20.84 5.32 15.75
N THR A 74 20.02 5.99 16.49
CA THR A 74 18.90 6.75 15.93
C THR A 74 19.41 8.00 15.19
N PHE A 75 20.50 8.58 15.63
CA PHE A 75 21.13 9.71 14.96
C PHE A 75 21.70 9.31 13.60
N LEU A 76 22.45 8.22 13.51
CA LEU A 76 22.96 7.71 12.22
C LEU A 76 21.81 7.29 11.30
N LYS A 77 20.79 6.60 11.81
CA LYS A 77 19.56 6.30 11.07
C LYS A 77 18.89 7.56 10.53
N ARG A 78 18.84 8.64 11.30
CA ARG A 78 18.27 9.91 10.85
C ARG A 78 19.15 10.64 9.84
N ILE A 79 20.47 10.64 9.98
CA ILE A 79 21.37 11.16 8.94
C ILE A 79 21.16 10.37 7.64
N ILE A 80 21.05 9.06 7.74
CA ILE A 80 20.82 8.16 6.59
C ILE A 80 19.40 8.36 6.04
N GLN A 81 18.37 8.50 6.90
CA GLN A 81 16.97 8.71 6.52
C GLN A 81 16.69 10.11 5.97
N HIS A 82 17.44 11.13 6.39
CA HIS A 82 17.33 12.45 5.82
C HIS A 82 18.02 12.49 4.47
N ARG A 83 17.21 12.24 3.44
CA ARG A 83 17.52 12.27 2.01
C ARG A 83 18.71 13.16 1.65
N ARG A 84 19.46 12.73 0.64
CA ARG A 84 20.57 13.41 -0.03
C ARG A 84 20.48 14.95 -0.06
N THR A 85 19.28 15.50 -0.22
CA THR A 85 19.00 16.95 -0.22
C THR A 85 19.26 17.64 1.13
N ARG A 86 19.03 16.98 2.27
CA ARG A 86 19.31 17.56 3.60
C ARG A 86 20.76 17.37 4.00
N ILE A 87 21.36 16.24 3.66
CA ILE A 87 22.79 16.00 3.86
C ILE A 87 23.61 16.98 3.01
N THR A 88 23.27 17.15 1.73
CA THR A 88 23.91 18.14 0.84
C THR A 88 23.72 19.57 1.35
N LYS A 89 22.55 19.90 1.90
CA LYS A 89 22.28 21.22 2.49
C LYS A 89 23.07 21.44 3.77
N LEU A 90 23.23 20.40 4.59
CA LEU A 90 24.05 20.42 5.79
C LEU A 90 25.53 20.54 5.44
N GLU A 91 26.00 19.79 4.43
CA GLU A 91 27.36 19.90 3.88
C GLU A 91 27.64 21.29 3.34
N THR A 92 26.72 21.86 2.54
CA THR A 92 26.85 23.20 1.98
C THR A 92 26.92 24.25 3.09
N CYS A 93 26.03 24.15 4.11
CA CYS A 93 26.05 25.06 5.24
C CYS A 93 27.30 24.89 6.11
N LEU A 94 27.75 23.66 6.35
CA LEU A 94 29.03 23.38 7.03
C LEU A 94 30.19 23.93 6.21
N HIS A 95 30.23 23.70 4.92
CA HIS A 95 31.25 24.21 4.01
C HIS A 95 31.25 25.73 4.02
N ASP A 96 30.12 26.38 3.83
CA ASP A 96 29.99 27.82 3.86
C ASP A 96 30.41 28.45 5.21
N CYS A 97 30.13 27.75 6.32
CA CYS A 97 30.57 28.20 7.65
C CYS A 97 32.04 27.95 7.91
N LEU A 98 32.62 26.93 7.30
CA LEU A 98 34.00 26.48 7.51
C LEU A 98 34.98 27.15 6.53
N GLU A 99 34.55 27.51 5.31
CA GLU A 99 35.40 28.11 4.29
C GLU A 99 36.05 29.42 4.74
N TRP A 100 35.41 30.16 5.59
CA TRP A 100 35.85 31.51 5.88
C TRP A 100 37.09 31.66 6.82
N LYS A 101 37.33 30.74 7.72
CA LYS A 101 38.55 30.68 8.54
C LYS A 101 38.93 29.29 9.06
N PHE A 102 38.04 28.32 8.86
CA PHE A 102 38.29 26.95 9.30
C PHE A 102 39.24 26.19 8.35
N ASP A 103 39.45 26.67 7.14
CA ASP A 103 40.49 26.14 6.25
C ASP A 103 41.89 26.14 6.89
N GLN A 104 42.09 27.04 7.87
CA GLN A 104 43.31 27.10 8.63
C GLN A 104 43.36 26.11 9.79
N PHE A 105 42.22 25.49 10.15
CA PHE A 105 42.13 24.72 11.37
C PHE A 105 42.16 23.21 11.16
N ASP A 106 41.63 22.67 10.11
CA ASP A 106 41.82 21.26 9.76
C ASP A 106 41.07 20.79 8.50
N THR A 107 41.59 21.15 7.32
CA THR A 107 41.09 20.70 6.03
C THR A 107 41.05 19.18 5.92
N ASN A 108 41.96 18.48 6.58
CA ASN A 108 42.05 17.04 6.51
C ASN A 108 40.87 16.37 7.27
N SER A 109 40.61 16.81 8.48
CA SER A 109 39.46 16.29 9.27
C SER A 109 38.10 16.59 8.62
N GLN A 110 37.97 17.75 7.97
CA GLN A 110 36.77 18.09 7.20
C GLN A 110 36.60 17.19 5.99
N ASN A 111 37.68 16.89 5.27
CA ASN A 111 37.61 15.98 4.13
C ASN A 111 37.22 14.56 4.56
N ILE A 112 37.71 14.09 5.70
CA ILE A 112 37.30 12.81 6.29
C ILE A 112 35.80 12.79 6.59
N VAL A 113 35.26 13.87 7.22
CA VAL A 113 33.81 13.99 7.45
C VAL A 113 33.01 13.93 6.15
N LYS A 114 33.45 14.68 5.12
CA LYS A 114 32.80 14.68 3.79
C LYS A 114 32.85 13.29 3.15
N GLU A 115 33.95 12.61 3.23
CA GLU A 115 34.13 11.28 2.64
C GLU A 115 33.25 10.24 3.31
N VAL A 116 33.15 10.26 4.65
CA VAL A 116 32.24 9.39 5.40
C VAL A 116 30.76 9.69 5.05
N LEU A 117 30.39 10.99 5.03
CA LEU A 117 29.01 11.38 4.67
C LEU A 117 28.65 10.97 3.24
N ASN A 118 29.58 11.11 2.29
CA ASN A 118 29.38 10.66 0.90
C ASN A 118 29.23 9.13 0.81
N THR A 119 30.06 8.38 1.54
CA THR A 119 29.95 6.91 1.61
C THR A 119 28.62 6.48 2.19
N LEU A 120 28.11 7.16 3.21
CA LEU A 120 26.84 6.87 3.86
C LEU A 120 25.62 7.51 3.16
N ALA A 121 25.81 8.53 2.33
CA ALA A 121 24.70 9.20 1.63
C ALA A 121 23.91 8.25 0.74
N ASN A 122 24.55 7.24 0.18
CA ASN A 122 23.92 6.21 -0.64
C ASN A 122 23.55 4.94 0.14
N TYR A 123 23.82 4.90 1.45
CA TYR A 123 23.58 3.73 2.30
C TYR A 123 22.15 3.24 2.26
N ALA A 124 21.19 4.17 2.29
CA ALA A 124 19.77 3.84 2.18
C ALA A 124 19.41 3.22 0.81
N GLY A 125 20.14 3.54 -0.27
CA GLY A 125 19.98 3.01 -1.63
C GLY A 125 20.69 1.68 -1.91
N HIS A 126 21.48 1.17 -0.99
CA HIS A 126 22.28 -0.02 -1.20
C HIS A 126 21.56 -1.30 -0.77
N ARG A 127 21.85 -2.42 -1.45
CA ARG A 127 21.50 -3.76 -0.98
C ARG A 127 22.26 -4.09 0.30
N GLU A 128 21.81 -5.08 1.05
CA GLU A 128 22.36 -5.43 2.37
C GLU A 128 23.89 -5.61 2.38
N ASN A 129 24.43 -6.33 1.41
CA ASN A 129 25.89 -6.48 1.25
C ASN A 129 26.62 -5.18 0.94
N GLU A 130 26.01 -4.30 0.16
CA GLU A 130 26.58 -2.97 -0.16
C GLU A 130 26.54 -2.06 1.06
N ARG A 131 25.48 -2.17 1.88
CA ARG A 131 25.37 -1.45 3.15
C ARG A 131 26.48 -1.87 4.13
N TYR A 132 26.70 -3.17 4.26
CA TYR A 132 27.80 -3.67 5.10
C TYR A 132 29.14 -3.12 4.63
N ARG A 133 29.43 -3.16 3.33
CA ARG A 133 30.65 -2.60 2.74
C ARG A 133 30.77 -1.09 3.01
N SER A 134 29.70 -0.33 2.86
CA SER A 134 29.69 1.12 3.13
C SER A 134 29.98 1.42 4.60
N LEU A 135 29.47 0.62 5.54
CA LEU A 135 29.80 0.75 6.96
C LEU A 135 31.27 0.43 7.24
N VAL A 136 31.78 -0.68 6.70
CA VAL A 136 33.20 -1.08 6.86
C VAL A 136 34.12 -0.03 6.26
N THR A 137 33.83 0.49 5.07
CA THR A 137 34.59 1.56 4.42
C THR A 137 34.58 2.83 5.28
N SER A 138 33.40 3.25 5.77
CA SER A 138 33.27 4.43 6.64
C SER A 138 34.03 4.26 7.95
N GLN A 139 34.02 3.07 8.53
CA GLN A 139 34.81 2.75 9.73
C GLN A 139 36.31 2.91 9.47
N GLN A 140 36.78 2.40 8.34
CA GLN A 140 38.21 2.49 7.97
C GLN A 140 38.64 3.92 7.73
N ILE A 141 37.83 4.75 7.05
CA ILE A 141 38.07 6.17 6.84
C ILE A 141 38.19 6.89 8.20
N LEU A 142 37.29 6.64 9.12
CA LEU A 142 37.28 7.23 10.47
C LEU A 142 38.49 6.79 11.31
N LEU A 143 38.87 5.51 11.26
CA LEU A 143 40.07 5.01 11.96
C LEU A 143 41.35 5.64 11.43
N ASN A 144 41.44 5.80 10.12
CA ASN A 144 42.58 6.50 9.51
C ASN A 144 42.57 7.98 9.88
N GLY A 145 41.37 8.59 9.91
CA GLY A 145 41.17 9.96 10.34
C GLY A 145 41.60 10.21 11.77
N GLN A 146 41.29 9.32 12.71
CA GLN A 146 41.71 9.43 14.10
C GLN A 146 43.24 9.47 14.24
N LYS A 147 43.96 8.70 13.46
CA LYS A 147 45.45 8.71 13.46
C LYS A 147 45.98 10.08 12.97
N SER A 148 45.37 10.66 11.95
CA SER A 148 45.84 11.92 11.38
C SER A 148 45.51 13.13 12.26
N ILE A 149 44.43 13.08 13.08
CA ILE A 149 44.07 14.14 14.02
C ILE A 149 45.16 14.40 15.07
N THR A 150 45.93 13.37 15.45
CA THR A 150 46.98 13.52 16.47
C THR A 150 48.19 14.32 15.97
N GLU A 151 48.40 14.41 14.67
CA GLU A 151 49.63 14.94 14.08
C GLU A 151 49.51 16.37 13.56
N THR A 152 48.32 16.84 13.18
CA THR A 152 48.19 18.05 12.34
C THR A 152 47.12 19.06 12.81
N THR A 153 46.38 18.82 13.90
CA THR A 153 45.22 19.64 14.27
C THR A 153 45.44 20.62 15.41
N THR A 154 44.69 21.72 15.38
CA THR A 154 44.56 22.64 16.53
C THR A 154 43.94 21.90 17.72
N ASN A 155 44.13 22.40 18.94
CA ASN A 155 43.49 21.81 20.14
C ASN A 155 41.97 21.70 20.02
N TYR A 156 41.35 22.67 19.39
CA TYR A 156 39.90 22.64 19.12
C TYR A 156 39.56 21.52 18.11
N GLY A 157 40.19 21.51 16.97
CA GLY A 157 39.95 20.48 15.95
C GLY A 157 40.20 19.08 16.50
N ARG A 158 41.25 18.89 17.27
CA ARG A 158 41.56 17.64 17.96
C ARG A 158 40.40 17.20 18.90
N THR A 159 39.91 18.10 19.73
CA THR A 159 38.86 17.77 20.68
C THR A 159 37.53 17.50 19.96
N PHE A 160 37.13 18.37 19.04
CA PHE A 160 35.87 18.29 18.32
C PHE A 160 35.79 17.05 17.42
N PHE A 161 36.79 16.89 16.54
CA PHE A 161 36.79 15.78 15.58
C PHE A 161 37.08 14.43 16.25
N SER A 162 37.85 14.39 17.34
CA SER A 162 38.03 13.15 18.10
C SER A 162 36.70 12.65 18.70
N HIS A 163 35.90 13.56 19.27
CA HIS A 163 34.59 13.19 19.76
C HIS A 163 33.64 12.75 18.65
N LEU A 164 33.61 13.50 17.56
CA LEU A 164 32.78 13.18 16.41
C LEU A 164 33.12 11.78 15.86
N PHE A 165 34.40 11.51 15.62
CA PHE A 165 34.86 10.25 15.05
C PHE A 165 34.66 9.08 16.02
N ASN A 166 34.87 9.27 17.30
CA ASN A 166 34.62 8.24 18.31
C ASN A 166 33.14 7.83 18.34
N ASN A 167 32.24 8.81 18.36
CA ASN A 167 30.79 8.55 18.38
C ASN A 167 30.34 7.84 17.11
N TRP A 168 30.86 8.27 15.95
CA TRP A 168 30.54 7.62 14.68
C TRP A 168 31.11 6.21 14.60
N LEU A 169 32.34 6.00 15.08
CA LEU A 169 32.97 4.68 15.13
C LEU A 169 32.23 3.71 16.06
N GLU A 170 31.76 4.20 17.21
CA GLU A 170 30.97 3.38 18.14
C GLU A 170 29.66 2.94 17.46
N GLU A 171 28.93 3.86 16.83
CA GLU A 171 27.65 3.55 16.18
C GLU A 171 27.83 2.67 14.93
N ILE A 172 28.79 3.00 14.06
CA ILE A 172 29.10 2.19 12.88
C ILE A 172 29.55 0.79 13.31
N GLY A 173 30.41 0.69 14.33
CA GLY A 173 30.87 -0.58 14.87
C GLY A 173 29.73 -1.42 15.48
N ARG A 174 28.75 -0.78 16.12
CA ARG A 174 27.53 -1.45 16.59
C ARG A 174 26.73 -2.02 15.45
N GLN A 175 26.48 -1.22 14.39
CA GLN A 175 25.72 -1.67 13.23
C GLN A 175 26.45 -2.76 12.42
N ILE A 176 27.79 -2.70 12.32
CA ILE A 176 28.59 -3.78 11.70
C ILE A 176 28.37 -5.09 12.48
N LYS A 177 28.52 -5.05 13.81
CA LYS A 177 28.33 -6.23 14.65
C LYS A 177 26.92 -6.81 14.55
N GLU A 178 25.89 -5.96 14.53
CA GLU A 178 24.51 -6.39 14.33
C GLU A 178 24.33 -7.09 12.97
N LYS A 179 24.97 -6.57 11.92
CA LYS A 179 24.94 -7.19 10.59
C LYS A 179 25.76 -8.46 10.51
N GLU A 180 26.93 -8.49 11.13
CA GLU A 180 27.75 -9.71 11.21
C GLU A 180 27.04 -10.84 11.96
N ALA A 181 26.22 -10.51 12.95
CA ALA A 181 25.41 -11.50 13.67
C ALA A 181 24.24 -12.06 12.82
N ARG A 182 23.87 -11.36 11.73
CA ARG A 182 22.72 -11.69 10.86
C ARG A 182 23.10 -12.10 9.43
N THR A 183 24.37 -12.32 9.14
CA THR A 183 24.86 -12.49 7.75
C THR A 183 24.56 -13.85 7.13
N LEU A 184 24.12 -14.84 7.88
CA LEU A 184 23.81 -16.17 7.34
C LEU A 184 22.31 -16.33 7.07
N PRO A 185 21.93 -17.10 6.03
CA PRO A 185 20.55 -17.51 5.88
C PRO A 185 20.15 -18.40 7.07
N VAL A 186 18.96 -18.13 7.62
CA VAL A 186 18.41 -18.85 8.76
C VAL A 186 17.10 -19.49 8.35
N LEU A 187 17.19 -20.70 7.80
CA LEU A 187 15.99 -21.41 7.36
C LEU A 187 15.27 -22.07 8.54
N SER A 188 13.94 -22.04 8.50
CA SER A 188 13.05 -22.74 9.43
C SER A 188 11.94 -23.47 8.67
N ILE A 189 11.45 -24.57 9.25
CA ILE A 189 10.32 -25.33 8.74
C ILE A 189 9.07 -25.03 9.57
N SER A 190 7.96 -24.74 8.90
CA SER A 190 6.61 -24.79 9.47
C SER A 190 5.88 -25.99 8.87
N CYS A 191 5.23 -26.75 9.72
CA CYS A 191 4.51 -27.97 9.37
C CYS A 191 2.99 -27.80 9.45
N GLU A 192 2.49 -26.57 9.60
CA GLU A 192 1.05 -26.29 9.66
C GLU A 192 0.48 -26.05 8.26
N PRO A 193 -0.70 -26.62 7.95
CA PRO A 193 -1.44 -27.61 8.73
C PRO A 193 -0.79 -28.99 8.66
N ALA A 194 -0.70 -29.69 9.81
CA ALA A 194 -0.03 -30.98 9.91
C ALA A 194 -0.96 -32.15 9.55
N PHE A 195 -1.45 -32.16 8.31
CA PHE A 195 -2.29 -33.22 7.77
C PHE A 195 -1.60 -33.98 6.63
N ILE A 196 -1.82 -35.29 6.59
CA ILE A 196 -1.49 -36.11 5.44
C ILE A 196 -2.64 -35.98 4.46
N THR A 197 -2.35 -35.46 3.28
CA THR A 197 -3.32 -35.14 2.24
C THR A 197 -3.16 -36.06 1.05
N LYS A 198 -4.07 -36.01 0.07
CA LYS A 198 -3.94 -36.77 -1.19
C LYS A 198 -3.63 -35.82 -2.34
N ASP A 199 -2.68 -36.20 -3.18
CA ASP A 199 -2.50 -35.51 -4.45
C ASP A 199 -3.60 -35.91 -5.45
N LEU A 200 -3.64 -35.27 -6.62
CA LEU A 200 -4.60 -35.57 -7.69
C LEU A 200 -4.49 -37.00 -8.23
N SER A 201 -3.36 -37.69 -7.96
CA SER A 201 -3.11 -39.07 -8.36
C SER A 201 -3.46 -40.08 -7.26
N GLY A 202 -3.92 -39.59 -6.10
CA GLY A 202 -4.30 -40.42 -4.94
C GLY A 202 -3.11 -40.83 -4.06
N ASN A 203 -1.89 -40.30 -4.28
CA ASN A 203 -0.77 -40.53 -3.39
C ASN A 203 -0.88 -39.70 -2.12
N GLY A 204 -0.39 -40.20 -1.00
CA GLY A 204 -0.28 -39.43 0.23
C GLY A 204 0.75 -38.30 0.09
N CYS A 205 0.44 -37.16 0.64
CA CYS A 205 1.23 -35.94 0.57
C CYS A 205 1.42 -35.33 1.96
N ILE A 206 2.66 -34.94 2.30
CA ILE A 206 3.02 -34.20 3.48
C ILE A 206 3.59 -32.86 3.06
N SER A 207 2.91 -31.79 3.45
CA SER A 207 3.28 -30.41 3.10
C SER A 207 4.10 -29.76 4.20
N ILE A 208 5.10 -28.96 3.81
CA ILE A 208 5.89 -28.10 4.72
C ILE A 208 6.07 -26.72 4.08
N VAL A 209 6.36 -25.72 4.88
CA VAL A 209 6.78 -24.40 4.42
C VAL A 209 8.16 -24.09 4.99
N VAL A 210 9.11 -23.81 4.10
CA VAL A 210 10.46 -23.39 4.48
C VAL A 210 10.52 -21.86 4.38
N THR A 211 10.97 -21.20 5.44
CA THR A 211 11.10 -19.75 5.53
C THR A 211 12.52 -19.36 5.82
N ASN A 212 13.03 -18.36 5.12
CA ASN A 212 14.32 -17.76 5.43
C ASN A 212 14.16 -16.56 6.37
N ASN A 213 14.38 -16.77 7.65
CA ASN A 213 14.34 -15.73 8.69
C ASN A 213 15.69 -15.01 8.87
N GLY A 214 16.68 -15.31 8.05
CA GLY A 214 17.99 -14.67 8.04
C GLY A 214 18.02 -13.43 7.16
N ASP A 215 19.18 -12.76 7.12
CA ASP A 215 19.38 -11.54 6.32
C ASP A 215 20.03 -11.83 4.96
N SER A 216 20.48 -13.05 4.73
CA SER A 216 21.16 -13.46 3.50
C SER A 216 20.32 -14.46 2.72
N THR A 217 20.46 -14.46 1.40
CA THR A 217 19.80 -15.41 0.51
C THR A 217 20.46 -16.80 0.65
N ALA A 218 19.65 -17.84 0.86
CA ALA A 218 20.09 -19.20 0.71
C ALA A 218 20.15 -19.57 -0.77
N GLU A 219 21.26 -20.17 -1.24
CA GLU A 219 21.44 -20.55 -2.65
C GLU A 219 20.57 -21.77 -3.02
N SER A 220 20.43 -22.68 -2.10
CA SER A 220 19.60 -23.87 -2.21
C SER A 220 19.43 -24.47 -0.82
N PHE A 221 18.51 -25.43 -0.67
CA PHE A 221 18.42 -26.22 0.55
C PHE A 221 17.94 -27.64 0.26
N VAL A 222 18.21 -28.54 1.20
CA VAL A 222 17.72 -29.92 1.19
C VAL A 222 16.93 -30.15 2.46
N VAL A 223 15.73 -30.70 2.33
CA VAL A 223 14.93 -31.20 3.46
C VAL A 223 14.84 -32.71 3.36
N THR A 224 15.24 -33.41 4.41
CA THR A 224 15.07 -34.84 4.52
C THR A 224 14.05 -35.16 5.60
N ALA A 225 12.92 -35.75 5.19
CA ALA A 225 11.90 -36.26 6.12
C ALA A 225 12.15 -37.69 6.45
N SER A 226 12.14 -38.04 7.76
CA SER A 226 12.23 -39.38 8.26
C SER A 226 10.86 -39.82 8.81
N ILE A 227 10.21 -40.80 8.15
CA ILE A 227 8.85 -41.24 8.44
C ILE A 227 8.90 -42.78 8.60
N ASN A 228 8.53 -43.30 9.76
CA ASN A 228 8.51 -44.75 10.03
C ASN A 228 9.83 -45.48 9.65
N GLY A 229 10.97 -44.79 9.85
CA GLY A 229 12.30 -45.34 9.54
C GLY A 229 12.71 -45.24 8.07
N LYS A 230 11.85 -44.79 7.18
CA LYS A 230 12.18 -44.47 5.78
C LYS A 230 12.56 -42.98 5.65
N LYS A 231 13.49 -42.67 4.74
CA LYS A 231 13.94 -41.29 4.47
C LYS A 231 13.47 -40.88 3.09
N TYR A 232 12.95 -39.64 3.02
CA TYR A 232 12.51 -38.96 1.80
C TYR A 232 13.20 -37.60 1.72
N SER A 233 13.76 -37.23 0.59
CA SER A 233 14.52 -36.00 0.48
C SER A 233 13.97 -35.16 -0.68
N ILE A 234 13.88 -33.86 -0.44
CA ILE A 234 13.56 -32.83 -1.43
C ILE A 234 14.74 -31.89 -1.52
N THR A 235 15.13 -31.54 -2.72
CA THR A 235 16.17 -30.53 -2.98
C THR A 235 15.53 -29.34 -3.68
N HIS A 236 15.61 -28.19 -3.02
CA HIS A 236 15.22 -26.89 -3.60
C HIS A 236 16.46 -26.25 -4.21
N ASN A 237 16.49 -26.08 -5.52
CA ASN A 237 17.65 -25.57 -6.26
C ASN A 237 17.56 -24.07 -6.59
N GLU A 238 16.46 -23.42 -6.22
CA GLU A 238 16.28 -22.00 -6.42
C GLU A 238 16.74 -21.21 -5.18
N GLU A 239 17.09 -19.95 -5.39
CA GLU A 239 17.48 -19.07 -4.30
C GLU A 239 16.26 -18.69 -3.44
N LEU A 240 16.41 -18.76 -2.12
CA LEU A 240 15.42 -18.32 -1.15
C LEU A 240 15.93 -17.05 -0.47
N SER A 241 15.39 -15.90 -0.86
CA SER A 241 15.81 -14.60 -0.34
C SER A 241 15.44 -14.42 1.14
N ALA A 242 16.10 -13.46 1.80
CA ALA A 242 15.76 -13.09 3.18
C ALA A 242 14.29 -12.69 3.31
N GLY A 243 13.60 -13.29 4.28
CA GLY A 243 12.17 -13.07 4.52
C GLY A 243 11.22 -13.84 3.59
N ASP A 244 11.73 -14.49 2.54
CA ASP A 244 10.91 -15.30 1.63
C ASP A 244 10.59 -16.67 2.21
N CYS A 245 9.54 -17.28 1.69
CA CYS A 245 9.17 -18.64 2.00
C CYS A 245 8.81 -19.43 0.73
N CYS A 246 8.99 -20.74 0.78
CA CYS A 246 8.52 -21.65 -0.26
C CYS A 246 7.82 -22.85 0.36
N GLY A 247 6.83 -23.37 -0.36
CA GLY A 247 6.13 -24.59 0.02
C GLY A 247 6.75 -25.81 -0.64
N GLU A 248 6.98 -26.86 0.11
CA GLU A 248 7.50 -28.12 -0.38
C GLU A 248 6.58 -29.27 0.02
N ARG A 249 6.56 -30.32 -0.80
CA ARG A 249 5.70 -31.50 -0.59
C ARG A 249 6.44 -32.80 -0.77
N PHE A 250 6.36 -33.66 0.22
CA PHE A 250 6.76 -35.07 0.14
C PHE A 250 5.57 -35.86 -0.36
N ILE A 251 5.70 -36.50 -1.52
CA ILE A 251 4.64 -37.30 -2.14
C ILE A 251 5.10 -38.76 -2.20
N SER A 252 4.31 -39.66 -1.63
CA SER A 252 4.59 -41.10 -1.70
C SER A 252 3.30 -41.91 -1.59
N PRO A 253 3.18 -43.00 -2.37
CA PRO A 253 2.12 -44.00 -2.13
C PRO A 253 2.13 -44.59 -0.71
N ASP A 254 3.30 -44.67 -0.11
CA ASP A 254 3.49 -45.23 1.28
C ASP A 254 2.75 -44.38 2.34
N PHE A 255 2.44 -43.10 2.06
CA PHE A 255 1.76 -42.26 3.02
C PHE A 255 0.25 -42.49 3.06
N TYR A 256 -0.30 -43.17 2.06
CA TYR A 256 -1.75 -43.43 1.98
C TYR A 256 -2.27 -44.33 3.12
N GLU A 257 -1.43 -45.27 3.60
CA GLU A 257 -1.81 -46.20 4.65
C GLU A 257 -1.51 -45.67 6.07
N ILE A 258 -0.95 -44.48 6.17
CA ILE A 258 -0.55 -43.90 7.47
C ILE A 258 -1.72 -43.12 8.05
N ILE A 259 -2.23 -43.50 9.20
CA ILE A 259 -3.29 -42.78 9.94
C ILE A 259 -2.69 -41.61 10.72
N SER A 260 -1.51 -41.78 11.31
CA SER A 260 -0.76 -40.75 12.01
C SER A 260 0.73 -41.06 11.93
N ALA A 261 1.56 -40.06 11.73
CA ALA A 261 3.00 -40.20 11.67
C ALA A 261 3.72 -39.09 12.41
N ASN A 262 4.70 -39.46 13.21
CA ASN A 262 5.68 -38.50 13.71
C ASN A 262 6.81 -38.38 12.68
N VAL A 263 6.96 -37.20 12.12
CA VAL A 263 7.91 -36.92 11.05
C VAL A 263 9.04 -36.06 11.59
N LYS A 264 10.28 -36.53 11.40
CA LYS A 264 11.48 -35.74 11.69
C LYS A 264 12.03 -35.18 10.40
N PHE A 265 12.34 -33.89 10.41
CA PHE A 265 12.90 -33.18 9.26
C PHE A 265 14.33 -32.72 9.59
N ASP A 266 15.25 -33.02 8.70
CA ASP A 266 16.61 -32.47 8.68
C ASP A 266 16.69 -31.44 7.56
N LEU A 267 16.96 -30.19 7.88
CA LEU A 267 17.06 -29.07 6.92
C LEU A 267 18.50 -28.62 6.81
N VAL A 268 19.07 -28.65 5.62
CA VAL A 268 20.43 -28.18 5.31
C VAL A 268 20.37 -27.13 4.25
N ALA A 269 20.77 -25.90 4.57
CA ALA A 269 20.89 -24.81 3.62
C ALA A 269 22.29 -24.71 3.04
N LYS A 270 22.40 -24.21 1.80
CA LYS A 270 23.67 -23.89 1.16
C LYS A 270 23.83 -22.38 1.01
N TYR A 271 25.01 -21.89 1.38
CA TYR A 271 25.37 -20.48 1.29
C TYR A 271 26.85 -20.32 0.89
N GLN A 272 27.12 -19.47 -0.12
CA GLN A 272 28.47 -19.27 -0.70
C GLN A 272 29.16 -20.60 -1.05
N GLY A 273 28.41 -21.53 -1.63
CA GLY A 273 28.91 -22.84 -2.04
C GLY A 273 29.14 -23.84 -0.90
N LYS A 274 28.86 -23.47 0.37
CA LYS A 274 29.05 -24.32 1.56
C LYS A 274 27.72 -24.70 2.19
N GLU A 275 27.63 -25.93 2.65
CA GLU A 275 26.52 -26.39 3.48
C GLU A 275 26.60 -25.79 4.88
N LEU A 276 25.48 -25.31 5.40
CA LEU A 276 25.33 -24.82 6.75
C LEU A 276 25.04 -26.02 7.71
N GLN A 277 25.14 -25.77 9.00
CA GLN A 277 24.80 -26.78 9.99
C GLN A 277 23.34 -27.24 9.88
N PRO A 278 23.07 -28.55 9.88
CA PRO A 278 21.71 -29.08 9.82
C PRO A 278 20.84 -28.55 10.97
N ARG A 279 19.57 -28.33 10.68
CA ARG A 279 18.55 -28.02 11.70
C ARG A 279 17.49 -29.07 11.69
N GLU A 280 17.16 -29.55 12.88
CA GLU A 280 16.18 -30.61 13.09
C GLU A 280 14.82 -30.01 13.50
N TYR A 281 13.75 -30.56 12.92
CA TYR A 281 12.37 -30.24 13.24
C TYR A 281 11.58 -31.54 13.39
N GLU A 282 10.50 -31.49 14.15
CA GLU A 282 9.64 -32.65 14.38
C GLU A 282 8.18 -32.20 14.42
N ALA A 283 7.31 -32.95 13.73
CA ALA A 283 5.87 -32.68 13.73
C ALA A 283 5.08 -33.97 13.60
N THR A 284 3.93 -34.05 14.24
CA THR A 284 2.99 -35.15 14.08
C THR A 284 1.96 -34.81 13.05
N TYR A 285 1.85 -35.61 11.99
CA TYR A 285 0.86 -35.50 10.94
C TYR A 285 -0.23 -36.54 11.15
N GLU A 286 -1.48 -36.15 10.91
CA GLU A 286 -2.67 -36.99 10.98
C GLU A 286 -3.38 -37.00 9.63
N VAL A 287 -4.11 -38.08 9.32
CA VAL A 287 -4.96 -38.13 8.12
C VAL A 287 -6.19 -37.30 8.38
N GLU A 288 -6.53 -36.42 7.43
CA GLU A 288 -7.74 -35.65 7.50
C GLU A 288 -8.97 -36.53 7.27
N ASN A 289 -10.02 -36.33 8.07
CA ASN A 289 -11.28 -37.06 7.90
C ASN A 289 -12.06 -36.53 6.68
N GLU A 290 -12.10 -37.30 5.60
CA GLU A 290 -12.74 -36.94 4.33
C GLU A 290 -14.28 -36.81 4.41
N ASP A 291 -14.92 -37.37 5.46
CA ASP A 291 -16.39 -37.41 5.56
C ASP A 291 -17.05 -36.06 5.84
N VAL A 292 -16.27 -35.03 6.14
CA VAL A 292 -16.77 -33.69 6.53
C VAL A 292 -17.10 -32.80 5.34
N LEU A 293 -16.48 -33.06 4.18
CA LEU A 293 -16.69 -32.30 2.96
C LEU A 293 -17.57 -33.08 1.99
N SER A 294 -18.84 -32.71 1.89
CA SER A 294 -19.76 -33.18 0.86
C SER A 294 -19.82 -32.20 -0.32
N ASP A 295 -20.25 -32.68 -1.48
CA ASP A 295 -20.42 -31.83 -2.67
C ASP A 295 -21.49 -30.72 -2.48
N GLU A 296 -22.27 -30.78 -1.40
CA GLU A 296 -23.31 -29.80 -1.01
C GLU A 296 -22.83 -28.75 -0.02
N ILE A 297 -21.54 -28.38 -0.04
CA ILE A 297 -21.09 -27.27 0.78
C ILE A 297 -21.54 -25.96 0.15
N ASP A 298 -22.34 -25.22 0.90
CA ASP A 298 -22.63 -23.84 0.58
C ASP A 298 -21.38 -22.98 0.80
N ILE A 299 -20.77 -22.57 -0.31
CA ILE A 299 -19.59 -21.70 -0.30
C ILE A 299 -20.11 -20.26 -0.28
N PRO A 300 -19.91 -19.52 0.84
CA PRO A 300 -20.56 -18.23 1.03
C PRO A 300 -19.94 -17.10 0.19
N TRP A 301 -18.70 -17.27 -0.28
CA TRP A 301 -18.02 -16.23 -1.03
C TRP A 301 -18.57 -16.11 -2.44
N THR A 302 -18.85 -14.86 -2.85
CA THR A 302 -19.39 -14.54 -4.18
C THR A 302 -18.64 -13.35 -4.80
N ILE A 303 -18.52 -13.36 -6.13
CA ILE A 303 -17.86 -12.29 -6.89
C ILE A 303 -18.81 -11.53 -7.82
N SER A 304 -20.02 -12.04 -8.04
CA SER A 304 -20.96 -11.54 -9.06
C SER A 304 -22.07 -10.67 -8.49
N ASN A 305 -22.40 -10.81 -7.21
CA ASN A 305 -23.55 -10.15 -6.57
C ASN A 305 -23.12 -9.35 -5.33
N THR A 306 -24.00 -8.47 -4.86
CA THR A 306 -23.87 -7.88 -3.53
C THR A 306 -23.78 -9.01 -2.51
N PRO A 307 -22.74 -9.05 -1.65
CA PRO A 307 -22.56 -10.13 -0.70
C PRO A 307 -23.72 -10.16 0.30
N GLU A 308 -24.06 -11.33 0.81
CA GLU A 308 -25.04 -11.47 1.88
C GLU A 308 -24.57 -10.77 3.17
N GLU A 309 -25.52 -10.46 4.07
CA GLU A 309 -25.23 -9.64 5.25
C GLU A 309 -24.16 -10.24 6.17
N HIS A 310 -24.12 -11.56 6.27
CA HIS A 310 -23.12 -12.23 7.11
C HIS A 310 -21.68 -12.16 6.54
N ILE A 311 -21.53 -11.81 5.24
CA ILE A 311 -20.24 -11.62 4.55
C ILE A 311 -19.90 -10.13 4.39
N PHE A 312 -20.86 -9.25 4.53
CA PHE A 312 -20.64 -7.80 4.45
C PHE A 312 -20.00 -7.30 5.75
N LYS A 313 -18.65 -7.28 5.77
CA LYS A 313 -17.84 -6.98 6.96
C LYS A 313 -17.06 -5.68 6.82
N GLY A 314 -16.85 -4.98 7.95
CA GLY A 314 -15.95 -3.86 8.07
C GLY A 314 -16.43 -2.58 7.39
N ARG A 315 -17.75 -2.41 7.22
CA ARG A 315 -18.38 -1.21 6.62
C ARG A 315 -19.50 -0.62 7.48
N GLU A 316 -19.64 -1.12 8.68
CA GLU A 316 -20.73 -0.75 9.60
C GLU A 316 -20.63 0.73 9.99
N LYS A 317 -19.43 1.28 10.12
CA LYS A 317 -19.19 2.67 10.47
C LYS A 317 -19.62 3.62 9.36
N GLU A 318 -19.21 3.35 8.14
CA GLU A 318 -19.55 4.14 6.95
C GLU A 318 -21.07 4.08 6.73
N LEU A 319 -21.64 2.89 6.79
CA LEU A 319 -23.08 2.69 6.61
C LEU A 319 -23.90 3.41 7.68
N ARG A 320 -23.51 3.30 8.96
CA ARG A 320 -24.14 4.01 10.06
C ARG A 320 -24.06 5.53 9.87
N THR A 321 -22.91 6.04 9.47
CA THR A 321 -22.71 7.47 9.21
C THR A 321 -23.67 7.97 8.14
N LEU A 322 -23.85 7.23 7.05
CA LEU A 322 -24.79 7.58 5.97
C LEU A 322 -26.23 7.52 6.43
N ILE A 323 -26.64 6.46 7.12
CA ILE A 323 -28.02 6.29 7.64
C ILE A 323 -28.34 7.42 8.62
N ASP A 324 -27.45 7.67 9.59
CA ASP A 324 -27.66 8.71 10.60
C ASP A 324 -27.79 10.10 9.96
N HIS A 325 -26.98 10.38 8.94
CA HIS A 325 -27.04 11.65 8.22
C HIS A 325 -28.38 11.81 7.48
N TYR A 326 -28.78 10.85 6.65
CA TYR A 326 -29.97 11.01 5.80
C TYR A 326 -31.30 10.91 6.57
N LEU A 327 -31.30 10.28 7.74
CA LEU A 327 -32.43 10.29 8.65
C LEU A 327 -32.50 11.53 9.55
N SER A 328 -31.45 12.37 9.57
CA SER A 328 -31.40 13.59 10.37
C SER A 328 -32.08 14.77 9.68
N LYS A 329 -32.17 15.93 10.40
CA LYS A 329 -32.70 17.18 9.87
C LYS A 329 -31.77 17.81 8.83
N ASP A 330 -30.46 17.75 9.08
CA ASP A 330 -29.44 18.34 8.20
C ASP A 330 -28.92 17.29 7.21
N ARG A 331 -29.78 16.96 6.24
CA ARG A 331 -29.50 15.99 5.16
C ARG A 331 -29.12 16.66 3.85
N SER A 332 -28.75 17.95 3.91
CA SER A 332 -28.43 18.76 2.72
C SER A 332 -27.09 18.41 2.06
N LEU A 333 -26.24 17.67 2.76
CA LEU A 333 -24.94 17.26 2.24
C LEU A 333 -25.04 15.95 1.45
N THR A 334 -24.29 15.91 0.36
CA THR A 334 -24.18 14.75 -0.51
C THR A 334 -22.85 14.03 -0.25
N TYR A 335 -22.88 12.76 0.13
CA TYR A 335 -21.64 11.99 0.29
C TYR A 335 -21.12 11.50 -1.06
N ILE A 336 -19.79 11.55 -1.21
CA ILE A 336 -19.08 10.97 -2.33
C ILE A 336 -18.23 9.80 -1.81
N LEU A 337 -18.66 8.58 -2.09
CA LEU A 337 -17.91 7.37 -1.80
C LEU A 337 -16.88 7.15 -2.89
N TYR A 338 -15.61 7.22 -2.55
CA TYR A 338 -14.54 7.05 -3.54
C TYR A 338 -13.47 6.07 -3.06
N GLY A 339 -12.85 5.40 -4.00
CA GLY A 339 -11.81 4.41 -3.69
C GLY A 339 -11.51 3.52 -4.88
N LEU A 340 -10.58 2.59 -4.70
CA LEU A 340 -10.27 1.59 -5.71
C LEU A 340 -11.52 0.83 -6.17
N THR A 341 -11.48 0.32 -7.38
CA THR A 341 -12.48 -0.64 -7.86
C THR A 341 -12.51 -1.85 -6.93
N ARG A 342 -13.67 -2.45 -6.74
CA ARG A 342 -13.84 -3.67 -5.93
C ARG A 342 -13.66 -3.49 -4.39
N THR A 343 -13.59 -2.26 -3.89
CA THR A 343 -13.56 -2.00 -2.42
C THR A 343 -14.92 -2.09 -1.72
N GLY A 344 -16.00 -2.36 -2.46
CA GLY A 344 -17.35 -2.52 -1.89
C GLY A 344 -18.19 -1.24 -1.86
N LYS A 345 -17.89 -0.23 -2.68
CA LYS A 345 -18.67 1.01 -2.78
C LYS A 345 -20.13 0.73 -3.16
N SER A 346 -20.35 -0.03 -4.23
CA SER A 346 -21.68 -0.43 -4.70
C SER A 346 -22.44 -1.23 -3.64
N SER A 347 -21.74 -2.13 -2.93
CA SER A 347 -22.35 -2.89 -1.82
C SER A 347 -22.80 -1.97 -0.68
N ILE A 348 -22.01 -0.94 -0.33
CA ILE A 348 -22.42 0.06 0.67
C ILE A 348 -23.70 0.78 0.20
N LEU A 349 -23.78 1.17 -1.08
CA LEU A 349 -24.98 1.81 -1.64
C LEU A 349 -26.20 0.87 -1.60
N ASP A 350 -26.01 -0.42 -1.91
CA ASP A 350 -27.08 -1.41 -1.87
C ASP A 350 -27.58 -1.63 -0.44
N TYR A 351 -26.66 -1.80 0.52
CA TYR A 351 -27.02 -1.92 1.94
C TYR A 351 -27.64 -0.65 2.52
N LEU A 352 -27.13 0.53 2.12
CA LEU A 352 -27.74 1.80 2.51
C LEU A 352 -29.20 1.87 2.06
N ARG A 353 -29.47 1.57 0.78
CA ARG A 353 -30.85 1.57 0.26
C ARG A 353 -31.73 0.59 1.01
N ASN A 354 -31.28 -0.65 1.17
CA ASN A 354 -32.08 -1.69 1.84
C ASN A 354 -32.40 -1.35 3.30
N ARG A 355 -31.51 -0.63 4.00
CA ARG A 355 -31.71 -0.28 5.41
C ARG A 355 -32.45 1.04 5.63
N ILE A 356 -32.42 1.94 4.67
CA ILE A 356 -33.03 3.27 4.81
C ILE A 356 -34.40 3.38 4.12
N ASP A 357 -34.65 2.50 3.17
CA ASP A 357 -35.91 2.49 2.43
C ASP A 357 -37.11 2.30 3.37
N GLY A 358 -38.12 3.14 3.25
CA GLY A 358 -39.30 3.15 4.13
C GLY A 358 -39.03 3.70 5.55
N GLN A 359 -37.82 4.07 5.91
CA GLN A 359 -37.51 4.60 7.24
C GLN A 359 -38.09 6.00 7.44
N ILE A 360 -38.60 6.25 8.63
CA ILE A 360 -39.22 7.51 9.06
C ILE A 360 -38.07 8.47 9.48
N LEU A 361 -38.20 9.75 9.13
CA LEU A 361 -37.24 10.77 9.53
C LEU A 361 -37.25 10.97 11.06
N LYS A 362 -36.08 11.14 11.67
CA LYS A 362 -35.96 11.29 13.13
C LYS A 362 -36.70 12.48 13.72
N GLU A 363 -36.90 13.54 12.93
CA GLU A 363 -37.54 14.80 13.40
C GLU A 363 -38.91 15.08 12.79
N ASP A 364 -39.33 14.33 11.79
CA ASP A 364 -40.64 14.49 11.14
C ASP A 364 -41.22 13.12 10.86
N SER A 365 -42.01 12.62 11.82
CA SER A 365 -42.64 11.29 11.74
C SER A 365 -43.68 11.14 10.64
N SER A 366 -44.04 12.24 9.97
CA SER A 366 -44.92 12.18 8.81
C SER A 366 -44.20 11.82 7.53
N LYS A 367 -42.86 12.00 7.48
CA LYS A 367 -42.05 11.79 6.29
C LYS A 367 -41.21 10.54 6.38
N HIS A 368 -41.11 9.85 5.26
CA HIS A 368 -40.24 8.68 5.11
C HIS A 368 -39.37 8.77 3.88
N ILE A 369 -38.31 7.98 3.86
CA ILE A 369 -37.40 7.90 2.72
C ILE A 369 -37.87 6.81 1.76
N LEU A 370 -37.79 7.12 0.46
CA LEU A 370 -37.88 6.13 -0.61
C LEU A 370 -36.57 6.12 -1.37
N ALA A 371 -35.90 4.97 -1.40
CA ALA A 371 -34.55 4.88 -1.91
C ALA A 371 -34.50 4.34 -3.35
N PHE A 372 -33.80 5.05 -4.23
CA PHE A 372 -33.66 4.75 -5.65
C PHE A 372 -32.20 4.49 -6.02
N LYS A 373 -31.98 3.74 -7.10
CA LYS A 373 -30.67 3.44 -7.64
C LYS A 373 -30.53 4.00 -9.06
N TRP A 374 -29.47 4.73 -9.29
CA TRP A 374 -28.97 5.02 -10.64
C TRP A 374 -27.56 4.40 -10.78
N TYR A 375 -27.40 3.56 -11.77
CA TYR A 375 -26.12 2.93 -12.08
C TYR A 375 -25.69 3.41 -13.46
N LEU A 376 -24.91 4.53 -13.49
CA LEU A 376 -24.70 5.28 -14.72
C LEU A 376 -24.00 4.49 -15.84
N ASN A 377 -23.21 3.49 -15.50
CA ASN A 377 -22.58 2.63 -16.50
C ASN A 377 -23.54 1.62 -17.16
N GLU A 378 -24.74 1.38 -16.58
CA GLU A 378 -25.79 0.56 -17.22
C GLU A 378 -26.52 1.31 -18.33
N PHE A 379 -26.44 2.65 -18.34
CA PHE A 379 -27.04 3.44 -19.39
C PHE A 379 -26.20 3.40 -20.67
N PRO A 380 -26.79 3.04 -21.83
CA PRO A 380 -26.09 2.96 -23.11
C PRO A 380 -25.81 4.36 -23.68
N TYR A 381 -24.79 5.04 -23.22
CA TYR A 381 -24.50 6.44 -23.54
C TYR A 381 -24.13 6.69 -25.02
N LYS A 382 -23.57 5.71 -25.76
CA LYS A 382 -23.23 5.87 -27.16
C LYS A 382 -24.49 5.92 -28.03
N ASN A 383 -24.63 6.99 -28.82
CA ASN A 383 -25.76 7.22 -29.71
C ASN A 383 -27.11 7.42 -29.00
N SER A 384 -27.12 7.66 -27.70
CA SER A 384 -28.34 7.98 -26.96
C SER A 384 -28.61 9.48 -26.93
N THR A 385 -29.87 9.84 -26.67
CA THR A 385 -30.33 11.23 -26.52
C THR A 385 -30.53 11.58 -25.05
N SER A 386 -30.59 12.87 -24.72
CA SER A 386 -30.93 13.35 -23.38
C SER A 386 -32.30 12.82 -22.91
N ALA A 387 -33.29 12.79 -23.81
CA ALA A 387 -34.61 12.23 -23.46
C ALA A 387 -34.54 10.75 -23.09
N GLN A 388 -33.76 9.94 -23.81
CA GLN A 388 -33.55 8.54 -23.47
C GLN A 388 -32.86 8.37 -22.10
N PHE A 389 -31.93 9.26 -21.74
CA PHE A 389 -31.37 9.26 -20.38
C PHE A 389 -32.42 9.54 -19.32
N TRP A 390 -33.28 10.57 -19.53
CA TRP A 390 -34.30 10.88 -18.55
C TRP A 390 -35.41 9.83 -18.49
N THR A 391 -35.71 9.17 -19.60
CA THR A 391 -36.60 8.01 -19.63
C THR A 391 -36.04 6.89 -18.76
N TRP A 392 -34.79 6.53 -18.96
CA TRP A 392 -34.10 5.52 -18.13
C TRP A 392 -34.07 5.93 -16.66
N ALA A 393 -33.74 7.18 -16.36
CA ALA A 393 -33.64 7.68 -15.00
C ALA A 393 -35.00 7.70 -14.26
N LEU A 394 -36.08 8.04 -14.96
CA LEU A 394 -37.41 8.16 -14.40
C LEU A 394 -38.19 6.84 -14.46
N GLU A 395 -38.39 6.27 -15.66
CA GLU A 395 -39.23 5.08 -15.82
C GLU A 395 -38.58 3.87 -15.16
N THR A 396 -37.38 3.50 -15.56
CA THR A 396 -36.75 2.27 -15.11
C THR A 396 -36.28 2.32 -13.64
N ASN A 397 -35.92 3.51 -13.14
CA ASN A 397 -35.28 3.60 -11.83
C ASN A 397 -36.12 4.29 -10.74
N ILE A 398 -37.17 5.02 -11.10
CA ILE A 398 -38.07 5.70 -10.15
C ILE A 398 -39.46 5.13 -10.23
N TYR A 399 -40.12 5.20 -11.39
CA TYR A 399 -41.52 4.78 -11.53
C TYR A 399 -41.77 3.31 -11.14
N ASP A 400 -40.89 2.41 -11.53
CA ASP A 400 -40.97 0.98 -11.20
C ASP A 400 -41.00 0.69 -9.69
N LYS A 401 -40.59 1.67 -8.87
CA LYS A 401 -40.59 1.58 -7.40
C LYS A 401 -41.74 2.31 -6.71
N LEU A 402 -42.50 3.11 -7.43
CA LEU A 402 -43.63 3.79 -6.85
C LEU A 402 -44.76 2.81 -6.56
N THR A 403 -45.49 3.06 -5.48
CA THR A 403 -46.79 2.40 -5.27
C THR A 403 -47.78 2.95 -6.30
N ASP A 404 -48.82 2.16 -6.63
CA ASP A 404 -49.89 2.57 -7.56
C ASP A 404 -50.44 3.96 -7.19
N GLU A 405 -50.68 4.19 -5.88
CA GLU A 405 -51.18 5.49 -5.38
C GLU A 405 -50.23 6.66 -5.66
N LEU A 406 -48.92 6.46 -5.52
CA LEU A 406 -47.93 7.51 -5.82
C LEU A 406 -47.77 7.70 -7.32
N ALA A 407 -47.81 6.64 -8.11
CA ALA A 407 -47.79 6.70 -9.56
C ALA A 407 -48.97 7.51 -10.12
N ASP A 408 -50.20 7.20 -9.64
CA ASP A 408 -51.44 7.94 -9.99
C ASP A 408 -51.30 9.43 -9.66
N LYS A 409 -50.71 9.78 -8.51
CA LYS A 409 -50.46 11.19 -8.14
C LYS A 409 -49.44 11.89 -9.02
N VAL A 410 -48.41 11.17 -9.43
CA VAL A 410 -47.42 11.70 -10.38
C VAL A 410 -48.07 11.91 -11.73
N GLU A 411 -48.87 10.98 -12.23
CA GLU A 411 -49.63 11.16 -13.50
C GLU A 411 -50.60 12.32 -13.41
N ALA A 412 -51.38 12.41 -12.34
CA ALA A 412 -52.33 13.51 -12.12
C ALA A 412 -51.67 14.91 -12.12
N ALA A 413 -50.41 15.01 -11.72
CA ALA A 413 -49.66 16.26 -11.75
C ALA A 413 -49.37 16.78 -13.18
N TYR A 414 -49.49 15.92 -14.20
CA TYR A 414 -49.37 16.30 -15.60
C TYR A 414 -50.69 16.75 -16.24
N GLY A 415 -51.78 16.66 -15.53
CA GLY A 415 -53.12 17.07 -15.98
C GLY A 415 -53.77 16.08 -16.93
N GLU A 416 -54.67 16.59 -17.79
CA GLU A 416 -55.45 15.74 -18.72
C GLU A 416 -54.61 15.09 -19.82
N ASP A 417 -53.44 15.64 -20.11
CA ASP A 417 -52.48 15.12 -21.14
C ASP A 417 -51.69 13.89 -20.62
N GLY A 418 -51.72 13.62 -19.32
CA GLY A 418 -50.97 12.53 -18.70
C GLY A 418 -49.45 12.72 -18.75
N LEU A 419 -48.68 11.68 -18.49
CA LEU A 419 -47.22 11.68 -18.59
C LEU A 419 -46.74 12.03 -20.00
N PRO A 420 -45.69 12.88 -20.15
CA PRO A 420 -45.09 13.16 -21.45
C PRO A 420 -44.61 11.87 -22.12
N PRO A 421 -44.62 11.79 -23.45
CA PRO A 421 -44.03 10.64 -24.13
C PRO A 421 -42.57 10.47 -23.73
N ALA A 422 -42.12 9.20 -23.59
CA ALA A 422 -40.75 8.84 -23.21
C ALA A 422 -39.66 9.60 -23.96
N GLU A 423 -39.92 9.91 -25.26
CA GLU A 423 -39.00 10.62 -26.12
C GLU A 423 -38.85 12.13 -25.79
N SER A 424 -39.70 12.67 -24.91
CA SER A 424 -39.72 14.09 -24.50
C SER A 424 -39.39 14.34 -23.03
N LEU A 425 -39.15 13.27 -22.25
CA LEU A 425 -38.78 13.40 -20.83
C LEU A 425 -37.47 14.18 -20.64
N SER A 426 -37.43 14.99 -19.61
CA SER A 426 -36.38 15.95 -19.34
C SER A 426 -36.05 16.11 -17.87
N GLN A 427 -35.04 16.88 -17.53
CA GLN A 427 -34.70 17.26 -16.18
C GLN A 427 -35.84 17.97 -15.44
N ILE A 428 -36.72 18.67 -16.16
CA ILE A 428 -37.87 19.34 -15.57
C ILE A 428 -38.87 18.29 -15.04
N ASP A 429 -39.05 17.21 -15.76
CA ASP A 429 -39.95 16.11 -15.37
C ASP A 429 -39.41 15.42 -14.12
N PHE A 430 -38.10 15.21 -14.06
CA PHE A 430 -37.45 14.70 -12.83
C PHE A 430 -37.75 15.61 -11.62
N CYS A 431 -37.58 16.92 -11.75
CA CYS A 431 -37.89 17.86 -10.66
C CYS A 431 -39.37 17.81 -10.26
N LYS A 432 -40.28 17.68 -11.23
CA LYS A 432 -41.74 17.60 -11.01
C LYS A 432 -42.09 16.32 -10.22
N VAL A 433 -41.50 15.18 -10.59
CA VAL A 433 -41.67 13.91 -9.84
C VAL A 433 -41.21 14.06 -8.39
N ILE A 434 -40.02 14.66 -8.18
CA ILE A 434 -39.50 14.93 -6.84
C ILE A 434 -40.45 15.82 -6.02
N ASP A 435 -41.03 16.85 -6.64
CA ASP A 435 -41.99 17.74 -5.97
C ASP A 435 -43.25 16.97 -5.54
N VAL A 436 -43.82 16.15 -6.41
CA VAL A 436 -44.99 15.32 -6.09
C VAL A 436 -44.69 14.35 -4.95
N LEU A 437 -43.53 13.71 -4.94
CA LEU A 437 -43.10 12.83 -3.87
C LEU A 437 -43.03 13.60 -2.53
N ASN A 438 -42.43 14.78 -2.52
CA ASN A 438 -42.35 15.62 -1.31
C ASN A 438 -43.73 16.06 -0.79
N GLU A 439 -44.64 16.44 -1.68
CA GLU A 439 -46.05 16.79 -1.32
C GLU A 439 -46.78 15.62 -0.67
N ASN A 440 -46.35 14.39 -0.97
CA ASN A 440 -46.86 13.16 -0.38
C ASN A 440 -46.02 12.61 0.77
N ASN A 441 -45.19 13.44 1.39
CA ASN A 441 -44.33 13.09 2.53
C ASN A 441 -43.27 12.04 2.24
N VAL A 442 -42.87 11.89 0.99
CA VAL A 442 -41.79 11.00 0.56
C VAL A 442 -40.55 11.83 0.25
N ILE A 443 -39.43 11.50 0.87
CA ILE A 443 -38.14 12.09 0.56
C ILE A 443 -37.34 11.06 -0.26
N PRO A 444 -37.11 11.33 -1.54
CA PRO A 444 -36.29 10.43 -2.35
C PRO A 444 -34.83 10.47 -1.95
N LEU A 445 -34.19 9.30 -1.79
CA LEU A 445 -32.76 9.12 -1.71
C LEU A 445 -32.29 8.43 -2.99
N VAL A 446 -31.54 9.13 -3.82
CA VAL A 446 -30.97 8.60 -5.06
C VAL A 446 -29.51 8.26 -4.86
N THR A 447 -29.17 6.97 -4.88
CA THR A 447 -27.79 6.52 -4.92
C THR A 447 -27.32 6.43 -6.36
N ILE A 448 -26.27 7.17 -6.69
CA ILE A 448 -25.73 7.24 -8.07
C ILE A 448 -24.35 6.59 -8.08
N ASP A 449 -24.29 5.40 -8.64
CA ASP A 449 -23.03 4.64 -8.77
C ASP A 449 -22.31 5.00 -10.07
N GLU A 450 -20.98 4.88 -10.05
CA GLU A 450 -20.08 5.27 -11.16
C GLU A 450 -20.31 6.73 -11.64
N PHE A 451 -20.45 7.65 -10.70
CA PHE A 451 -20.73 9.07 -10.98
C PHE A 451 -19.67 9.75 -11.85
N SER A 452 -18.47 9.22 -11.97
CA SER A 452 -17.45 9.68 -12.90
C SER A 452 -17.89 9.66 -14.37
N PHE A 453 -18.88 8.82 -14.73
CA PHE A 453 -19.50 8.80 -16.06
C PHE A 453 -20.22 10.12 -16.43
N VAL A 454 -20.52 10.97 -15.47
CA VAL A 454 -21.08 12.31 -15.70
C VAL A 454 -20.20 13.14 -16.65
N ARG A 455 -18.87 13.00 -16.60
CA ARG A 455 -17.96 13.67 -17.55
C ARG A 455 -18.23 13.26 -19.00
N LEU A 456 -18.40 11.95 -19.20
CA LEU A 456 -18.69 11.41 -20.52
C LEU A 456 -20.06 11.85 -21.01
N MET A 457 -21.05 11.81 -20.12
CA MET A 457 -22.43 12.24 -20.43
C MET A 457 -22.52 13.73 -20.79
N LEU A 458 -21.74 14.59 -20.11
CA LEU A 458 -21.61 16.01 -20.46
C LEU A 458 -20.95 16.18 -21.84
N LYS A 459 -19.90 15.41 -22.13
CA LYS A 459 -19.18 15.45 -23.41
C LYS A 459 -20.07 15.00 -24.58
N GLU A 460 -20.86 13.97 -24.37
CA GLU A 460 -21.80 13.45 -25.38
C GLU A 460 -23.12 14.24 -25.47
N GLY A 461 -23.32 15.27 -24.62
CA GLY A 461 -24.52 16.12 -24.62
C GLY A 461 -25.78 15.43 -24.11
N LEU A 462 -25.67 14.35 -23.36
CA LEU A 462 -26.79 13.64 -22.74
C LEU A 462 -27.36 14.41 -21.56
N ILE A 463 -26.49 15.11 -20.84
CA ILE A 463 -26.82 16.05 -19.79
C ILE A 463 -26.09 17.37 -20.04
N ASP A 464 -26.57 18.43 -19.47
CA ASP A 464 -25.91 19.74 -19.52
C ASP A 464 -25.34 20.16 -18.15
N ALA A 465 -24.71 21.31 -18.10
CA ALA A 465 -24.13 21.87 -16.90
C ALA A 465 -25.16 22.12 -15.77
N THR A 466 -26.45 22.16 -16.07
CA THR A 466 -27.52 22.38 -15.08
C THR A 466 -27.85 21.10 -14.31
N PHE A 467 -27.49 19.94 -14.83
CA PHE A 467 -27.73 18.66 -14.18
C PHE A 467 -27.20 18.62 -12.74
N ILE A 468 -25.90 18.92 -12.56
CA ILE A 468 -25.27 18.88 -11.23
C ILE A 468 -25.84 19.97 -10.32
N SER A 469 -26.09 21.17 -10.87
CA SER A 469 -26.71 22.25 -10.09
C SER A 469 -28.13 21.90 -9.62
N THR A 470 -28.88 21.15 -10.41
CA THR A 470 -30.21 20.69 -10.05
C THR A 470 -30.15 19.66 -8.91
N LEU A 471 -29.31 18.64 -9.02
CA LEU A 471 -29.12 17.67 -7.92
C LEU A 471 -28.71 18.38 -6.64
N ARG A 472 -27.77 19.34 -6.74
CA ARG A 472 -27.35 20.15 -5.59
C ARG A 472 -28.51 20.96 -4.99
N ASN A 473 -29.29 21.64 -5.80
CA ASN A 473 -30.41 22.46 -5.32
C ASN A 473 -31.48 21.61 -4.65
N LEU A 474 -31.80 20.46 -5.19
CA LEU A 474 -32.72 19.50 -4.57
C LEU A 474 -32.19 19.03 -3.20
N ALA A 475 -30.90 18.77 -3.08
CA ALA A 475 -30.27 18.39 -1.81
C ALA A 475 -30.31 19.56 -0.80
N LEU A 476 -29.90 20.76 -1.20
CA LEU A 476 -29.85 21.95 -0.33
C LEU A 476 -31.25 22.37 0.16
N THR A 477 -32.26 22.18 -0.66
CA THR A 477 -33.67 22.46 -0.28
C THR A 477 -34.31 21.32 0.53
N GLY A 478 -33.58 20.20 0.73
CA GLY A 478 -34.07 19.02 1.44
C GLY A 478 -35.16 18.25 0.69
N LYS A 479 -35.35 18.53 -0.61
CA LYS A 479 -36.36 17.84 -1.45
C LYS A 479 -35.93 16.44 -1.86
N ALA A 480 -34.63 16.20 -2.01
CA ALA A 480 -34.05 14.90 -2.30
C ALA A 480 -32.69 14.74 -1.62
N CYS A 481 -32.29 13.52 -1.41
CA CYS A 481 -30.97 13.15 -0.90
C CYS A 481 -30.18 12.43 -2.00
N PHE A 482 -28.86 12.63 -2.02
CA PHE A 482 -27.99 12.00 -3.02
C PHE A 482 -26.76 11.42 -2.38
N VAL A 483 -26.32 10.24 -2.86
CA VAL A 483 -25.03 9.61 -2.55
C VAL A 483 -24.37 9.25 -3.87
N TYR A 484 -23.17 9.72 -4.08
CA TYR A 484 -22.40 9.41 -5.27
C TYR A 484 -21.31 8.38 -4.95
N SER A 485 -21.02 7.48 -5.89
CA SER A 485 -19.84 6.63 -5.80
C SER A 485 -19.02 6.66 -7.09
N GLY A 486 -17.74 6.39 -6.97
CA GLY A 486 -16.82 6.32 -8.13
C GLY A 486 -15.39 5.99 -7.74
N THR A 487 -14.51 5.99 -8.72
CA THR A 487 -13.07 5.81 -8.52
C THR A 487 -12.42 7.07 -7.93
N TYR A 488 -11.10 7.07 -7.70
CA TYR A 488 -10.41 8.21 -7.07
C TYR A 488 -10.52 9.53 -7.83
N ASP A 489 -10.77 9.48 -9.13
CA ASP A 489 -10.94 10.64 -9.99
C ASP A 489 -12.22 11.44 -9.69
N ILE A 490 -13.24 10.83 -9.09
CA ILE A 490 -14.48 11.53 -8.70
C ILE A 490 -14.22 12.70 -7.73
N LYS A 491 -13.20 12.62 -6.88
CA LYS A 491 -12.83 13.71 -5.96
C LYS A 491 -12.25 14.93 -6.66
N GLU A 492 -11.82 14.78 -7.91
CA GLU A 492 -11.32 15.89 -8.73
C GLU A 492 -12.43 16.62 -9.46
N LEU A 493 -13.61 16.00 -9.66
CA LEU A 493 -14.76 16.62 -10.29
C LEU A 493 -15.10 18.02 -9.73
N PRO A 494 -15.10 18.24 -8.39
CA PRO A 494 -15.40 19.57 -7.86
C PRO A 494 -14.39 20.65 -8.23
N LYS A 495 -13.21 20.29 -8.72
CA LYS A 495 -12.13 21.21 -9.11
C LYS A 495 -12.13 21.52 -10.61
N GLU A 496 -12.85 20.77 -11.43
CA GLU A 496 -12.90 20.96 -12.87
C GLU A 496 -13.65 22.24 -13.23
N LYS A 497 -12.94 23.16 -13.91
CA LYS A 497 -13.41 24.54 -14.11
C LYS A 497 -14.51 24.70 -15.15
N GLU A 498 -14.62 23.82 -16.14
CA GLU A 498 -15.47 24.09 -17.31
C GLU A 498 -16.97 23.88 -17.05
N TYR A 499 -17.34 22.88 -16.22
CA TYR A 499 -18.76 22.53 -16.04
C TYR A 499 -19.20 22.31 -14.60
N ILE A 500 -18.30 22.06 -13.67
CA ILE A 500 -18.61 21.49 -12.35
C ILE A 500 -18.11 22.36 -11.19
N ALA A 501 -17.16 23.25 -11.42
CA ALA A 501 -16.56 24.06 -10.37
C ALA A 501 -17.59 24.89 -9.60
N GLY A 502 -17.59 24.75 -8.28
CA GLY A 502 -18.51 25.43 -7.38
C GLY A 502 -19.91 24.81 -7.29
N GLN A 503 -20.25 23.82 -8.10
CA GLN A 503 -21.54 23.17 -8.09
C GLN A 503 -21.64 21.97 -7.14
N MET A 504 -20.49 21.44 -6.69
CA MET A 504 -20.39 20.33 -5.75
C MET A 504 -19.95 20.78 -4.35
N ASN A 505 -20.17 22.02 -3.96
CA ASN A 505 -19.73 22.57 -2.66
C ASN A 505 -20.43 21.95 -1.44
N ASN A 506 -21.57 21.28 -1.64
CA ASN A 506 -22.30 20.56 -0.60
C ASN A 506 -21.91 19.08 -0.53
N THR A 507 -20.79 18.68 -1.13
CA THR A 507 -20.35 17.29 -1.13
C THR A 507 -19.33 17.01 -0.02
N LEU A 508 -19.44 15.85 0.60
CA LEU A 508 -18.52 15.33 1.60
C LEU A 508 -17.81 14.07 1.06
N PRO A 509 -16.49 14.10 0.92
CA PRO A 509 -15.75 12.94 0.48
C PRO A 509 -15.68 11.88 1.59
N MET A 510 -16.03 10.64 1.26
CA MET A 510 -15.92 9.47 2.13
C MET A 510 -15.02 8.42 1.44
N PRO A 511 -13.77 8.27 1.87
CA PRO A 511 -12.86 7.28 1.28
C PRO A 511 -13.27 5.87 1.68
N ILE A 512 -13.44 4.99 0.71
CA ILE A 512 -13.70 3.57 0.90
C ILE A 512 -12.42 2.81 0.59
N ASN A 513 -11.65 2.57 1.64
CA ASN A 513 -10.35 1.90 1.57
C ASN A 513 -10.51 0.38 1.78
N GLN A 514 -9.39 -0.34 1.93
CA GLN A 514 -9.37 -1.72 2.40
C GLN A 514 -10.09 -1.84 3.76
N ILE A 515 -10.56 -3.04 4.06
CA ILE A 515 -11.06 -3.34 5.41
C ILE A 515 -9.90 -3.62 6.37
N GLU A 516 -10.13 -3.43 7.66
CA GLU A 516 -9.15 -3.76 8.69
C GLU A 516 -8.91 -5.28 8.75
N GLU A 517 -7.73 -5.68 9.20
CA GLU A 517 -7.30 -7.10 9.25
C GLU A 517 -8.28 -8.00 10.02
N GLN A 518 -8.86 -7.47 11.08
CA GLN A 518 -9.87 -8.18 11.85
C GLN A 518 -11.05 -8.60 10.97
N TYR A 519 -11.61 -7.67 10.20
CA TYR A 519 -12.74 -7.93 9.30
C TYR A 519 -12.35 -8.78 8.09
N ALA A 520 -11.08 -8.65 7.66
CA ALA A 520 -10.55 -9.51 6.62
C ALA A 520 -10.50 -10.97 7.11
N ASN A 521 -10.09 -11.22 8.36
CA ASN A 521 -10.11 -12.56 8.96
C ASN A 521 -11.55 -13.10 9.10
N GLU A 522 -12.49 -12.28 9.57
CA GLU A 522 -13.90 -12.68 9.67
C GLU A 522 -14.47 -13.07 8.29
N LEU A 523 -14.04 -12.38 7.23
CA LEU A 523 -14.44 -12.68 5.86
C LEU A 523 -13.79 -13.97 5.33
N ILE A 524 -12.52 -14.22 5.66
CA ILE A 524 -11.82 -15.47 5.33
C ILE A 524 -12.50 -16.65 6.05
N ASP A 525 -12.83 -16.49 7.31
CA ASP A 525 -13.47 -17.52 8.15
C ASP A 525 -14.99 -17.66 7.95
N ALA A 526 -15.56 -17.02 6.92
CA ALA A 526 -17.01 -17.02 6.69
C ALA A 526 -17.60 -18.42 6.42
N CYS A 527 -16.79 -19.39 5.99
CA CYS A 527 -17.21 -20.78 5.83
C CYS A 527 -16.63 -21.65 6.97
N PRO A 528 -17.42 -22.03 7.98
CA PRO A 528 -16.90 -22.83 9.11
C PRO A 528 -16.42 -24.24 8.74
N LYS A 529 -16.80 -24.73 7.57
CA LYS A 529 -16.40 -26.07 7.10
C LYS A 529 -14.99 -26.06 6.49
N ILE A 530 -14.47 -24.89 6.08
CA ILE A 530 -13.15 -24.71 5.50
C ILE A 530 -12.31 -23.94 6.51
N ILE A 531 -11.18 -24.47 6.88
CA ILE A 531 -10.32 -23.94 7.93
C ILE A 531 -9.01 -23.48 7.30
N PHE A 532 -8.74 -22.19 7.37
CA PHE A 532 -7.44 -21.62 6.98
C PHE A 532 -6.55 -21.52 8.23
N ASP A 533 -5.30 -21.97 8.14
CA ASP A 533 -4.32 -21.69 9.19
C ASP A 533 -3.95 -20.19 9.24
N GLU A 534 -3.32 -19.74 10.31
CA GLU A 534 -2.99 -18.33 10.49
C GLU A 534 -2.04 -17.80 9.42
N ARG A 535 -1.17 -18.67 8.88
CA ARG A 535 -0.24 -18.31 7.81
C ARG A 535 -0.97 -18.17 6.48
N ALA A 536 -1.90 -19.07 6.18
CA ALA A 536 -2.76 -18.95 5.01
C ALA A 536 -3.61 -17.67 5.07
N LYS A 537 -4.19 -17.35 6.24
CA LYS A 537 -4.93 -16.11 6.44
C LYS A 537 -4.06 -14.87 6.22
N ALA A 538 -2.86 -14.85 6.81
CA ALA A 538 -1.90 -13.77 6.61
C ALA A 538 -1.53 -13.62 5.12
N TYR A 539 -1.34 -14.73 4.44
CA TYR A 539 -1.02 -14.76 3.02
C TYR A 539 -2.18 -14.25 2.15
N ILE A 540 -3.42 -14.65 2.43
CA ILE A 540 -4.63 -14.15 1.74
C ILE A 540 -4.78 -12.64 1.96
N ARG A 541 -4.62 -12.14 3.19
CA ARG A 541 -4.69 -10.71 3.49
C ARG A 541 -3.65 -9.92 2.69
N ALA A 542 -2.44 -10.41 2.68
CA ALA A 542 -1.34 -9.76 2.00
C ALA A 542 -1.52 -9.78 0.46
N LEU A 543 -1.96 -10.89 -0.13
CA LEU A 543 -2.29 -11.00 -1.55
C LEU A 543 -3.42 -10.07 -1.98
N SER A 544 -4.48 -10.04 -1.19
CA SER A 544 -5.69 -9.24 -1.47
C SER A 544 -5.54 -7.77 -1.14
N GLY A 545 -4.50 -7.38 -0.37
CA GLY A 545 -4.39 -6.06 0.23
C GLY A 545 -5.58 -5.70 1.13
N CYS A 546 -6.23 -6.69 1.75
CA CYS A 546 -7.46 -6.56 2.54
C CYS A 546 -8.62 -5.89 1.75
N VAL A 547 -8.66 -6.04 0.45
CA VAL A 547 -9.78 -5.61 -0.39
C VAL A 547 -10.84 -6.73 -0.41
N PRO A 548 -12.09 -6.48 0.01
CA PRO A 548 -13.10 -7.53 0.21
C PRO A 548 -13.34 -8.44 -0.98
N TYR A 549 -13.38 -7.88 -2.17
CA TYR A 549 -13.58 -8.64 -3.41
C TYR A 549 -12.47 -9.67 -3.65
N TRP A 550 -11.20 -9.27 -3.48
CA TRP A 550 -10.07 -10.16 -3.71
C TRP A 550 -9.96 -11.23 -2.64
N ILE A 551 -10.32 -10.91 -1.38
CA ILE A 551 -10.45 -11.92 -0.32
C ILE A 551 -11.49 -12.97 -0.75
N GLN A 552 -12.69 -12.52 -1.12
CA GLN A 552 -13.75 -13.43 -1.53
C GLN A 552 -13.36 -14.27 -2.76
N TRP A 553 -12.67 -13.67 -3.71
CA TRP A 553 -12.26 -14.41 -4.91
C TRP A 553 -11.25 -15.51 -4.61
N ILE A 554 -10.22 -15.20 -3.79
CA ILE A 554 -9.25 -16.21 -3.34
C ILE A 554 -9.98 -17.29 -2.52
N CYS A 555 -10.82 -16.90 -1.56
CA CYS A 555 -11.53 -17.84 -0.70
C CYS A 555 -12.54 -18.70 -1.48
N LEU A 556 -13.24 -18.15 -2.46
CA LEU A 556 -14.12 -18.91 -3.37
C LEU A 556 -13.34 -19.98 -4.14
N ALA A 557 -12.18 -19.62 -4.68
CA ALA A 557 -11.34 -20.55 -5.41
C ALA A 557 -10.76 -21.62 -4.46
N CYS A 558 -10.32 -21.22 -3.26
CA CYS A 558 -9.89 -22.14 -2.21
C CYS A 558 -11.03 -23.07 -1.75
N GLY A 559 -12.26 -22.56 -1.64
CA GLY A 559 -13.43 -23.36 -1.33
C GLY A 559 -13.72 -24.43 -2.39
N LYS A 560 -13.67 -24.06 -3.67
CA LYS A 560 -13.78 -25.02 -4.77
C LYS A 560 -12.66 -26.07 -4.76
N TYR A 561 -11.45 -25.63 -4.46
CA TYR A 561 -10.31 -26.54 -4.31
C TYR A 561 -10.53 -27.52 -3.13
N ALA A 562 -10.96 -27.03 -1.98
CA ALA A 562 -11.23 -27.82 -0.79
C ALA A 562 -12.25 -28.93 -1.07
N VAL A 563 -13.36 -28.59 -1.76
CA VAL A 563 -14.40 -29.55 -2.15
C VAL A 563 -13.83 -30.58 -3.13
N ALA A 564 -13.09 -30.16 -4.15
CA ALA A 564 -12.55 -31.03 -5.18
C ALA A 564 -11.48 -32.00 -4.61
N SER A 565 -10.64 -31.52 -3.72
CA SER A 565 -9.58 -32.30 -3.07
C SER A 565 -10.02 -33.07 -1.83
N LYS A 566 -11.25 -32.81 -1.35
CA LYS A 566 -11.79 -33.30 -0.06
C LYS A 566 -10.95 -32.90 1.15
N HIS A 567 -10.40 -31.73 1.08
CA HIS A 567 -9.48 -31.16 2.03
C HIS A 567 -10.09 -29.93 2.70
N ARG A 568 -10.26 -29.93 4.03
CA ARG A 568 -10.84 -28.79 4.75
C ARG A 568 -9.83 -27.86 5.38
N HIS A 569 -8.63 -28.35 5.70
CA HIS A 569 -7.57 -27.55 6.30
C HIS A 569 -6.63 -27.04 5.22
N LEU A 570 -6.68 -25.74 4.96
CA LEU A 570 -5.90 -25.10 3.91
C LEU A 570 -4.78 -24.27 4.52
N GLY A 571 -3.55 -24.64 4.21
CA GLY A 571 -2.36 -23.91 4.57
C GLY A 571 -1.83 -23.03 3.46
N PHE A 572 -0.64 -22.49 3.67
CA PHE A 572 0.05 -21.66 2.69
C PHE A 572 0.18 -22.35 1.32
N ASN A 573 0.54 -23.65 1.30
CA ASN A 573 0.78 -24.38 0.05
C ASN A 573 -0.48 -24.49 -0.82
N GLU A 574 -1.60 -24.85 -0.19
CA GLU A 574 -2.88 -24.98 -0.88
C GLU A 574 -3.37 -23.63 -1.43
N VAL A 575 -3.27 -22.59 -0.61
CA VAL A 575 -3.61 -21.23 -1.06
C VAL A 575 -2.69 -20.78 -2.19
N ASN A 576 -1.38 -21.04 -2.09
CA ASN A 576 -0.43 -20.65 -3.13
C ASN A 576 -0.68 -21.38 -4.46
N ASP A 577 -1.02 -22.67 -4.41
CA ASP A 577 -1.40 -23.42 -5.62
C ASP A 577 -2.65 -22.83 -6.30
N VAL A 578 -3.67 -22.54 -5.51
CA VAL A 578 -4.89 -21.87 -6.00
C VAL A 578 -4.55 -20.53 -6.62
N VAL A 579 -3.70 -19.73 -5.98
CA VAL A 579 -3.27 -18.42 -6.48
C VAL A 579 -2.51 -18.55 -7.80
N ARG A 580 -1.63 -19.53 -7.94
CA ARG A 580 -0.89 -19.79 -9.20
C ARG A 580 -1.83 -20.14 -10.36
N VAL A 581 -2.94 -20.81 -10.09
CA VAL A 581 -3.99 -21.05 -11.08
C VAL A 581 -4.73 -19.76 -11.40
N LEU A 582 -5.12 -18.99 -10.38
CA LEU A 582 -5.83 -17.72 -10.55
C LEU A 582 -5.03 -16.68 -11.34
N THR A 583 -3.71 -16.62 -11.14
CA THR A 583 -2.84 -15.66 -11.83
C THR A 583 -2.41 -16.13 -13.22
N GLY A 584 -2.77 -17.36 -13.63
CA GLY A 584 -2.38 -17.91 -14.92
C GLY A 584 -0.94 -18.46 -14.98
N GLU A 585 -0.25 -18.56 -13.84
CA GLU A 585 1.11 -19.15 -13.80
C GLU A 585 1.12 -20.61 -14.27
N VAL A 586 0.06 -21.36 -13.96
CA VAL A 586 -0.07 -22.79 -14.30
C VAL A 586 -0.94 -23.03 -15.54
N GLN A 587 -1.93 -22.17 -15.80
CA GLN A 587 -2.84 -22.27 -16.95
C GLN A 587 -3.01 -20.89 -17.60
N PRO A 588 -2.11 -20.50 -18.50
CA PRO A 588 -2.24 -19.25 -19.23
C PRO A 588 -3.53 -19.21 -20.07
N GLY A 589 -4.29 -18.14 -20.00
CA GLY A 589 -5.43 -17.87 -20.89
C GLY A 589 -6.82 -18.07 -20.29
N LYS A 590 -6.96 -18.20 -18.96
CA LYS A 590 -8.27 -18.11 -18.26
C LYS A 590 -8.29 -16.91 -17.32
N GLY A 591 -8.47 -15.72 -17.87
CA GLY A 591 -8.31 -14.51 -17.06
C GLY A 591 -9.19 -13.32 -17.41
N ASP A 592 -10.40 -13.52 -17.96
CA ASP A 592 -11.31 -12.41 -18.34
C ASP A 592 -11.56 -11.37 -17.22
N THR A 593 -11.45 -11.77 -15.96
CA THR A 593 -11.69 -10.89 -14.81
C THR A 593 -10.58 -9.84 -14.61
N TRP A 594 -9.35 -10.16 -15.00
CA TRP A 594 -8.20 -9.27 -14.84
C TRP A 594 -8.06 -8.28 -16.00
N GLU A 595 -8.38 -8.73 -17.22
CA GLU A 595 -8.41 -7.84 -18.38
C GLU A 595 -9.40 -6.69 -18.16
N SER A 596 -10.57 -6.97 -17.59
CA SER A 596 -11.54 -5.91 -17.23
C SER A 596 -11.04 -4.98 -16.12
N LEU A 597 -10.11 -5.42 -15.27
CA LEU A 597 -9.49 -4.57 -14.25
C LEU A 597 -8.39 -3.70 -14.83
N ASP A 598 -7.61 -4.23 -15.73
CA ASP A 598 -6.61 -3.48 -16.49
C ASP A 598 -7.32 -2.35 -17.27
N GLU A 599 -8.38 -2.68 -17.99
CA GLU A 599 -9.20 -1.71 -18.71
C GLU A 599 -9.82 -0.62 -17.83
N THR A 600 -10.35 -0.98 -16.65
CA THR A 600 -11.03 -0.01 -15.78
C THR A 600 -10.10 0.84 -14.92
N ASN A 601 -8.96 0.29 -14.50
CA ASN A 601 -8.04 1.02 -13.63
C ASN A 601 -6.99 1.83 -14.40
N PHE A 602 -6.64 1.42 -15.63
CA PHE A 602 -5.54 1.99 -16.40
C PHE A 602 -5.98 2.71 -17.69
N HIS A 603 -7.28 2.78 -17.99
CA HIS A 603 -7.81 3.35 -19.23
C HIS A 603 -7.09 2.86 -20.47
N ASN A 604 -7.73 2.00 -21.22
CA ASN A 604 -7.19 1.30 -22.41
C ASN A 604 -6.82 2.22 -23.62
N ASN A 605 -6.37 3.43 -23.36
CA ASN A 605 -5.85 4.32 -24.39
C ASN A 605 -4.32 4.19 -24.47
N GLN A 606 -3.85 3.20 -25.17
CA GLN A 606 -2.43 3.00 -25.54
C GLN A 606 -1.76 4.24 -26.17
N ILE A 607 -2.51 5.30 -26.44
CA ILE A 607 -2.05 6.53 -27.08
C ILE A 607 -1.66 7.61 -26.06
N ASP A 608 -2.10 7.48 -24.79
CA ASP A 608 -1.77 8.47 -23.77
C ASP A 608 -0.41 8.15 -23.13
N PRO A 609 0.60 9.04 -23.24
CA PRO A 609 1.92 8.82 -22.65
C PRO A 609 1.90 8.58 -21.12
N GLU A 610 0.90 9.14 -20.42
CA GLU A 610 0.78 8.90 -18.96
C GLU A 610 0.39 7.46 -18.66
N ASN A 611 -0.52 6.87 -19.43
CA ASN A 611 -0.95 5.49 -19.25
C ASN A 611 0.18 4.51 -19.59
N ILE A 612 0.94 4.76 -20.65
CA ILE A 612 2.12 3.96 -20.99
C ILE A 612 3.14 4.00 -19.83
N ALA A 613 3.37 5.16 -19.26
CA ALA A 613 4.30 5.30 -18.14
C ALA A 613 3.85 4.57 -16.87
N GLU A 614 2.54 4.55 -16.58
CA GLU A 614 1.96 3.77 -15.48
C GLU A 614 2.15 2.27 -15.71
N HIS A 615 1.86 1.75 -16.91
CA HIS A 615 2.09 0.37 -17.31
C HIS A 615 3.56 -0.02 -17.14
N GLN A 616 4.48 0.74 -17.69
CA GLN A 616 5.92 0.47 -17.62
C GLN A 616 6.43 0.47 -16.17
N LEU A 617 5.91 1.34 -15.31
CA LEU A 617 6.26 1.38 -13.90
C LEU A 617 5.75 0.14 -13.16
N ILE A 618 4.50 -0.27 -13.39
CA ILE A 618 3.92 -1.48 -12.79
C ILE A 618 4.68 -2.72 -13.26
N SER A 619 5.01 -2.81 -14.56
CA SER A 619 5.82 -3.90 -15.11
C SER A 619 7.20 -3.96 -14.45
N SER A 620 7.83 -2.80 -14.23
CA SER A 620 9.12 -2.71 -13.53
C SER A 620 9.04 -3.23 -12.10
N ILE A 621 8.03 -2.80 -11.32
CA ILE A 621 7.83 -3.24 -9.94
C ILE A 621 7.51 -4.73 -9.88
N SER A 622 6.64 -5.21 -10.77
CA SER A 622 6.24 -6.62 -10.84
C SER A 622 7.40 -7.53 -11.19
N TYR A 623 8.26 -7.11 -12.14
CA TYR A 623 9.45 -7.84 -12.52
C TYR A 623 10.50 -7.94 -11.40
N LEU A 624 10.72 -6.85 -10.66
CA LEU A 624 11.68 -6.83 -9.55
C LEU A 624 11.23 -7.71 -8.37
N ASN A 625 9.93 -7.92 -8.21
CA ASN A 625 9.34 -8.76 -7.17
C ASN A 625 8.90 -10.16 -7.65
N ARG A 626 9.24 -10.57 -8.87
CA ARG A 626 8.72 -11.78 -9.51
C ARG A 626 8.93 -13.08 -8.73
N GLU A 627 10.04 -13.19 -8.04
CA GLU A 627 10.46 -14.40 -7.31
C GLU A 627 10.17 -14.32 -5.80
N SER A 628 9.69 -13.16 -5.33
CA SER A 628 9.48 -12.97 -3.89
C SER A 628 8.11 -13.44 -3.46
N THR A 629 8.07 -14.29 -2.46
CA THR A 629 6.87 -14.62 -1.68
C THR A 629 6.70 -13.67 -0.49
N GLN A 630 7.67 -12.82 -0.24
CA GLN A 630 7.60 -11.75 0.75
C GLN A 630 6.75 -10.61 0.21
N ILE A 631 5.44 -10.68 0.47
CA ILE A 631 4.44 -9.73 -0.03
C ILE A 631 4.67 -8.32 0.52
N GLU A 632 5.32 -8.20 1.68
CA GLU A 632 5.64 -6.89 2.28
C GLU A 632 6.88 -6.22 1.67
N ARG A 633 7.62 -6.91 0.81
CA ARG A 633 8.78 -6.34 0.14
C ARG A 633 8.38 -5.21 -0.79
N GLY A 634 8.88 -4.01 -0.50
CA GLY A 634 8.78 -2.87 -1.40
C GLY A 634 10.00 -2.75 -2.30
N ILE A 635 9.83 -2.12 -3.47
CA ILE A 635 10.89 -1.81 -4.42
C ILE A 635 11.31 -0.36 -4.24
N SER A 636 12.59 -0.10 -4.05
CA SER A 636 13.15 1.24 -3.92
C SER A 636 13.29 1.92 -5.30
N MET A 637 13.35 3.25 -5.30
CA MET A 637 13.62 4.02 -6.52
C MET A 637 14.98 3.66 -7.13
N ASP A 638 15.95 3.28 -6.31
CA ASP A 638 17.29 2.92 -6.80
C ASP A 638 17.27 1.55 -7.52
N GLU A 639 16.46 0.60 -7.08
CA GLU A 639 16.26 -0.67 -7.79
C GLU A 639 15.54 -0.45 -9.12
N LEU A 640 14.54 0.43 -9.17
CA LEU A 640 13.88 0.82 -10.41
C LEU A 640 14.88 1.46 -11.40
N LYS A 641 15.69 2.39 -10.94
CA LYS A 641 16.70 3.05 -11.80
C LYS A 641 17.71 2.05 -12.36
N ARG A 642 18.21 1.10 -11.55
CA ARG A 642 19.12 0.04 -12.02
C ARG A 642 18.46 -0.83 -13.08
N LEU A 643 17.18 -1.18 -12.89
CA LEU A 643 16.45 -1.91 -13.91
C LEU A 643 16.34 -1.10 -15.21
N TRP A 644 15.98 0.18 -15.12
CA TRP A 644 15.89 1.06 -16.28
C TRP A 644 17.24 1.29 -16.97
N ASP A 645 18.36 1.34 -16.21
CA ASP A 645 19.71 1.39 -16.76
C ASP A 645 20.03 0.11 -17.55
N LYS A 646 19.68 -1.06 -17.00
CA LYS A 646 19.88 -2.35 -17.65
C LYS A 646 19.17 -2.43 -19.01
N TYR A 647 17.95 -1.88 -19.11
CA TYR A 647 17.15 -1.86 -20.33
C TYR A 647 17.34 -0.59 -21.17
N SER A 648 18.35 0.24 -20.86
CA SER A 648 18.68 1.46 -21.60
C SER A 648 17.50 2.43 -21.80
N VAL A 649 16.60 2.52 -20.80
CA VAL A 649 15.44 3.40 -20.81
C VAL A 649 15.91 4.85 -20.86
N ASN A 650 15.40 5.65 -21.80
CA ASN A 650 15.80 7.04 -21.96
C ASN A 650 15.30 7.95 -20.81
N GLU A 651 15.90 9.13 -20.67
CA GLU A 651 15.60 10.05 -19.55
C GLU A 651 14.13 10.56 -19.55
N GLU A 652 13.55 10.78 -20.73
CA GLU A 652 12.17 11.25 -20.85
C GLU A 652 11.18 10.21 -20.32
N ARG A 653 11.35 8.94 -20.71
CA ARG A 653 10.54 7.83 -20.18
C ARG A 653 10.72 7.66 -18.68
N ARG A 654 11.94 7.75 -18.16
CA ARG A 654 12.21 7.71 -16.71
C ARG A 654 11.48 8.83 -15.96
N LEU A 655 11.48 10.03 -16.51
CA LEU A 655 10.76 11.17 -15.95
C LEU A 655 9.25 10.92 -15.94
N ASN A 656 8.69 10.39 -17.02
CA ASN A 656 7.27 10.05 -17.11
C ASN A 656 6.88 8.94 -16.12
N MET A 657 7.66 7.87 -16.00
CA MET A 657 7.45 6.83 -14.98
C MET A 657 7.57 7.38 -13.55
N THR A 658 8.45 8.35 -13.32
CA THR A 658 8.56 9.02 -12.01
C THR A 658 7.30 9.85 -11.70
N ARG A 659 6.71 10.50 -12.70
CA ARG A 659 5.41 11.20 -12.57
C ARG A 659 4.27 10.21 -12.36
N ALA A 660 4.25 9.12 -13.12
CA ALA A 660 3.28 8.03 -12.97
C ALA A 660 3.27 7.44 -11.56
N LEU A 661 4.41 7.43 -10.86
CA LEU A 661 4.49 7.00 -9.48
C LEU A 661 3.60 7.84 -8.54
N VAL A 662 3.55 9.16 -8.75
CA VAL A 662 2.66 10.06 -7.99
C VAL A 662 1.20 9.76 -8.32
N SER A 663 0.87 9.62 -9.61
CA SER A 663 -0.48 9.29 -10.07
C SER A 663 -0.97 7.97 -9.47
N LEU A 664 -0.18 6.90 -9.55
CA LEU A 664 -0.54 5.59 -9.02
C LEU A 664 -0.65 5.58 -7.49
N LYS A 665 0.13 6.40 -6.78
CA LYS A 665 -0.02 6.59 -5.32
C LYS A 665 -1.32 7.33 -4.99
N ASP A 666 -1.66 8.35 -5.73
CA ASP A 666 -2.91 9.08 -5.56
C ASP A 666 -4.14 8.22 -5.86
N LYS A 667 -4.04 7.37 -6.88
CA LYS A 667 -5.04 6.33 -7.21
C LYS A 667 -5.07 5.17 -6.21
N LYS A 668 -4.15 5.12 -5.24
CA LYS A 668 -3.97 4.00 -4.27
C LYS A 668 -3.69 2.64 -4.91
N ILE A 669 -3.22 2.62 -6.13
CA ILE A 669 -2.73 1.41 -6.81
C ILE A 669 -1.35 1.03 -6.29
N LEU A 670 -0.53 2.04 -5.93
CA LEU A 670 0.74 1.87 -5.26
C LEU A 670 0.68 2.37 -3.82
N TYR A 671 1.26 1.61 -2.93
CA TYR A 671 1.63 2.05 -1.60
C TYR A 671 3.10 2.44 -1.56
N SER A 672 3.40 3.48 -0.77
CA SER A 672 4.76 3.74 -0.34
C SER A 672 4.85 3.67 1.18
N PHE A 673 5.90 3.04 1.66
CA PHE A 673 6.22 2.97 3.07
C PHE A 673 7.72 3.11 3.26
N THR A 674 8.16 3.27 4.48
CA THR A 674 9.58 3.37 4.78
C THR A 674 10.08 2.02 5.25
N ASP A 675 10.94 1.39 4.45
CA ASP A 675 11.65 0.18 4.80
C ASP A 675 13.13 0.51 5.01
N GLU A 676 13.68 0.20 6.19
CA GLU A 676 15.05 0.52 6.60
C GLU A 676 15.51 1.96 6.27
N GLY A 677 14.59 2.92 6.36
CA GLY A 677 14.85 4.33 6.06
C GLY A 677 14.73 4.73 4.61
N ARG A 678 14.28 3.85 3.71
CA ARG A 678 14.00 4.14 2.31
C ARG A 678 12.51 4.24 2.07
N GLU A 679 12.12 5.11 1.16
CA GLU A 679 10.81 5.00 0.56
C GLU A 679 10.83 3.87 -0.47
N VAL A 680 9.99 2.88 -0.24
CA VAL A 680 9.79 1.74 -1.13
C VAL A 680 8.35 1.69 -1.59
N TYR A 681 8.14 1.07 -2.73
CA TYR A 681 6.86 1.04 -3.43
C TYR A 681 6.42 -0.40 -3.64
N ARG A 682 5.15 -0.67 -3.41
CA ARG A 682 4.51 -1.95 -3.76
C ARG A 682 3.12 -1.74 -4.31
N LEU A 683 2.62 -2.70 -5.08
CA LEU A 683 1.22 -2.72 -5.49
C LEU A 683 0.30 -2.99 -4.30
N SER A 684 -0.85 -2.33 -4.26
CA SER A 684 -1.84 -2.44 -3.18
C SER A 684 -2.43 -3.84 -3.09
N VAL A 685 -2.51 -4.54 -4.23
CA VAL A 685 -3.01 -5.91 -4.36
C VAL A 685 -1.91 -6.75 -4.99
N ASP A 686 -1.25 -7.60 -4.19
CA ASP A 686 -0.13 -8.42 -4.68
C ASP A 686 -0.58 -9.50 -5.66
N LEU A 687 -1.80 -9.97 -5.53
CA LEU A 687 -2.42 -10.88 -6.49
C LEU A 687 -2.42 -10.29 -7.91
N PHE A 688 -2.72 -8.97 -8.02
CA PHE A 688 -2.67 -8.24 -9.30
C PHE A 688 -1.22 -8.15 -9.82
N ARG A 689 -0.23 -7.89 -8.95
CA ARG A 689 1.20 -7.89 -9.31
C ARG A 689 1.61 -9.22 -9.95
N ARG A 690 1.21 -10.34 -9.37
CA ARG A 690 1.53 -11.68 -9.88
C ARG A 690 0.92 -11.93 -11.25
N TRP A 691 -0.37 -11.63 -11.38
CA TRP A 691 -1.04 -11.70 -12.66
C TRP A 691 -0.36 -10.81 -13.71
N TRP A 692 -0.06 -9.55 -13.34
CA TRP A 692 0.61 -8.61 -14.21
C TRP A 692 1.94 -9.15 -14.71
N PHE A 693 2.78 -9.67 -13.80
CA PHE A 693 4.06 -10.27 -14.19
C PHE A 693 3.89 -11.43 -15.16
N VAL A 694 2.88 -12.26 -15.01
CA VAL A 694 2.64 -13.40 -15.93
C VAL A 694 2.32 -12.93 -17.36
N HIS A 695 1.55 -11.84 -17.49
CA HIS A 695 1.07 -11.32 -18.77
C HIS A 695 2.01 -10.30 -19.41
N HIS A 696 2.86 -9.64 -18.62
CA HIS A 696 3.80 -8.60 -19.02
C HIS A 696 5.25 -8.96 -18.67
N ARG A 697 5.69 -10.17 -19.03
CA ARG A 697 7.03 -10.71 -18.69
C ARG A 697 8.16 -10.08 -19.48
N ASP A 698 7.89 -9.65 -20.70
CA ASP A 698 8.88 -9.15 -21.63
C ASP A 698 9.05 -7.63 -21.47
N LEU A 699 10.00 -7.25 -20.61
CA LEU A 699 10.30 -5.83 -20.38
C LEU A 699 10.89 -5.12 -21.60
N ASP A 700 11.54 -5.85 -22.54
CA ASP A 700 12.02 -5.25 -23.79
C ASP A 700 10.83 -4.79 -24.64
N LEU A 701 9.78 -5.62 -24.71
CA LEU A 701 8.54 -5.25 -25.37
C LEU A 701 7.83 -4.09 -24.65
N GLU A 702 7.70 -4.17 -23.32
CA GLU A 702 7.06 -3.12 -22.50
C GLU A 702 7.75 -1.76 -22.64
N PHE A 703 9.09 -1.73 -22.66
CA PHE A 703 9.85 -0.49 -22.85
C PHE A 703 9.96 -0.06 -24.32
N SER A 704 9.53 -0.88 -25.28
CA SER A 704 9.47 -0.50 -26.69
C SER A 704 8.19 0.25 -27.05
N LEU A 705 7.13 0.08 -26.26
CA LEU A 705 5.88 0.85 -26.37
C LEU A 705 6.11 2.33 -26.07
#